data_d6de41ffe37c25552019eba47a59d55f
#
_entry.id   d6de41ffe37c25552019eba47a59d55f
#
_cell.length_a   1.000
_cell.length_b   1.000
_cell.length_c   1.000
_cell.angle_alpha   90.00
_cell.angle_beta   90.00
_cell.angle_gamma   90.00
#
_symmetry.space_group_name_H-M   'P 1'
#
loop_
_entity.id
_entity.type
_entity.pdbx_description
1 polymer ?
#
loop_
_entity_poly.entity_id
_entity_poly.type
_entity_poly.pdbx_seq_one_letter_code
_entity_poly.pdbx_strand_id
1 'polypeptide(L)'
;MRVISGQQRGDARSAFALPAARTVLLARSLIALTALITLTALTACGGGGAASPTVVTPPAVASVGLTPSVSTIGVAATQQLAATPLDASSNPLAGRTVTWGSNAPLVAAVSATGLVTGISAGTATITATSEGRNATATVTVVTGPTLLSVTPATLVPGAAATLTGVLFDAIPSNNTVTVQGQPAVVQSATPTQLVVTVPCLATGTAGVRVRVGGVATGLVNMPLQATQRTLAVGQAVVTTDDVSSYCNELVTGGASSRYVVAVFSSATSQNTLTDFDLFGNLAPLAPEPALVRTTATAPVAAPVADAGTLEQRRRDAAHASFLERDRQLYATLRARPLPLAERVARPRAADVVIGDKRSLYFNYASCNDSTQVIRARAVYIGTKTIVWEDSANALVAGTSAALASVYARIGQVFDLDQYNTVKNGFGDPLRRDPITDNDGKVHMIFTQKLNGTSAAAYVTSCDQFPRGFGAQGSNFGEFFYGMVPTTSTPNVNSTASPDGWFAFMERTVVHEVKHIASVASRYANLAPVLEEAWLEEGTARQAEELWSRSALYNAAFRGNTGFGTAASNGIFCDFARADATCAANDALRRPSYGMRRHFNEILPKLQEPWNWSPYGDGTGQSGSVFYQTTWSLVRFAIDRYGASDNAFLTALTQSSAAGTANLAAQAGVPIDRLIGLWGLALYLDDSPGLASPSADISIPTWNLRSIYAGLNAQAAWVSRFPTPFPLTATPLTFGAFSPRLLGLRGGAHAYFEISGVPGATQLLNLRSTTAGAATPTTLRIAIARVQ
;
A
#
# COMPACT_ATOMS: atom_id res chain seq x y z
N MET A 1 -38.15 8.10 -38.68
CA MET A 1 -38.30 8.91 -39.90
C MET A 1 -37.15 9.92 -39.97
N ARG A 2 -36.26 9.73 -40.98
CA ARG A 2 -35.37 10.64 -41.66
C ARG A 2 -34.55 11.63 -40.80
N VAL A 3 -33.19 11.48 -40.61
CA VAL A 3 -32.07 11.60 -41.60
C VAL A 3 -31.85 13.00 -42.16
N ILE A 4 -30.65 13.43 -42.08
CA ILE A 4 -29.80 14.25 -42.98
C ILE A 4 -28.97 15.23 -42.14
N SER A 5 -27.66 15.09 -41.92
CA SER A 5 -26.47 15.23 -42.77
C SER A 5 -26.07 16.70 -43.11
N GLY A 6 -24.81 16.99 -43.02
CA GLY A 6 -24.08 18.07 -43.65
C GLY A 6 -23.00 18.66 -42.75
N GLN A 7 -21.77 18.31 -42.81
CA GLN A 7 -20.58 18.73 -43.60
C GLN A 7 -20.44 20.26 -43.75
N GLN A 8 -19.41 20.89 -43.28
CA GLN A 8 -18.07 21.15 -43.83
C GLN A 8 -17.35 22.37 -43.22
N ARG A 9 -16.04 22.15 -42.98
CA ARG A 9 -14.87 23.01 -43.19
C ARG A 9 -14.82 24.47 -42.70
N GLY A 10 -13.66 24.76 -42.09
CA GLY A 10 -13.10 26.09 -42.01
C GLY A 10 -11.84 26.17 -41.14
N ASP A 11 -10.69 26.21 -41.79
CA ASP A 11 -9.37 26.47 -41.21
C ASP A 11 -9.32 27.83 -40.49
N ALA A 12 -8.56 27.90 -39.39
CA ALA A 12 -7.70 29.05 -39.10
C ALA A 12 -6.67 28.74 -38.02
N ARG A 13 -5.43 28.94 -38.40
CA ARG A 13 -4.22 28.90 -37.55
C ARG A 13 -4.24 30.05 -36.52
N SER A 14 -3.80 29.75 -35.30
CA SER A 14 -2.96 30.74 -34.60
C SER A 14 -2.12 30.01 -33.53
N ALA A 15 -0.83 30.22 -33.63
CA ALA A 15 0.19 29.76 -32.70
C ALA A 15 0.14 30.57 -31.41
N PHE A 16 0.28 29.91 -30.27
CA PHE A 16 0.75 30.53 -29.05
C PHE A 16 1.72 29.61 -28.33
N ALA A 17 2.84 30.21 -27.93
CA ALA A 17 4.03 29.61 -27.38
C ALA A 17 3.83 29.09 -25.96
N LEU A 18 4.47 27.94 -25.68
CA LEU A 18 4.69 27.40 -24.34
C LEU A 18 5.90 28.08 -23.67
N PRO A 19 5.88 28.32 -22.36
CA PRO A 19 7.09 28.61 -21.61
C PRO A 19 7.71 27.32 -21.09
N ALA A 20 9.02 27.21 -21.27
CA ALA A 20 9.86 26.11 -20.91
C ALA A 20 9.94 25.90 -19.40
N ALA A 21 9.71 24.66 -18.95
CA ALA A 21 10.06 24.19 -17.64
C ALA A 21 11.57 23.83 -17.58
N ARG A 22 12.26 24.36 -16.59
CA ARG A 22 13.66 24.10 -16.30
C ARG A 22 13.83 22.71 -15.71
N THR A 23 14.49 21.83 -16.44
CA THR A 23 15.01 20.56 -15.93
C THR A 23 16.49 20.78 -15.54
N VAL A 24 16.82 20.61 -14.28
CA VAL A 24 18.21 20.62 -13.80
C VAL A 24 18.80 19.23 -14.03
N LEU A 25 19.69 19.10 -15.01
CA LEU A 25 20.52 17.93 -15.21
C LEU A 25 21.94 18.24 -14.70
N LEU A 26 22.39 17.49 -13.72
CA LEU A 26 23.79 17.44 -13.30
C LEU A 26 24.61 16.65 -14.34
N ALA A 27 25.35 17.37 -15.18
CA ALA A 27 26.36 16.77 -16.05
C ALA A 27 27.74 16.98 -15.41
N ARG A 28 28.45 15.88 -15.18
CA ARG A 28 29.86 15.87 -14.79
C ARG A 28 30.72 16.26 -15.97
N SER A 29 31.65 17.13 -15.68
CA SER A 29 32.66 17.76 -16.53
C SER A 29 33.52 16.78 -17.32
N LEU A 30 33.64 17.03 -18.62
CA LEU A 30 34.82 16.66 -19.40
C LEU A 30 35.50 17.95 -19.86
N ILE A 31 36.69 18.19 -19.35
CA ILE A 31 37.49 19.37 -19.70
C ILE A 31 38.15 19.07 -21.04
N ALA A 32 37.76 19.81 -22.06
CA ALA A 32 38.54 19.93 -23.29
C ALA A 32 39.24 21.31 -23.27
N LEU A 33 40.57 21.26 -23.15
CA LEU A 33 41.42 22.42 -23.14
C LEU A 33 41.75 22.83 -24.60
N THR A 34 41.11 23.85 -25.13
CA THR A 34 41.55 24.54 -26.38
C THR A 34 42.33 25.77 -26.01
N ALA A 35 43.64 25.74 -26.27
CA ALA A 35 44.53 26.89 -26.14
C ALA A 35 44.33 27.86 -27.31
N LEU A 36 43.90 29.07 -27.03
CA LEU A 36 43.87 30.19 -27.98
C LEU A 36 45.17 31.00 -27.84
N ILE A 37 45.99 30.98 -28.85
CA ILE A 37 47.23 31.80 -28.94
C ILE A 37 46.82 33.20 -29.39
N THR A 38 46.99 34.20 -28.53
CA THR A 38 47.05 35.62 -28.92
C THR A 38 48.50 36.10 -28.98
N LEU A 39 48.89 36.52 -30.14
CA LEU A 39 50.20 37.12 -30.44
C LEU A 39 50.19 38.59 -30.06
N THR A 40 51.04 38.97 -29.08
CA THR A 40 51.42 40.37 -28.87
C THR A 40 52.92 40.51 -29.00
N ALA A 41 53.33 41.23 -30.01
CA ALA A 41 54.74 41.61 -30.21
C ALA A 41 55.15 42.76 -29.27
N LEU A 42 56.23 42.60 -28.56
CA LEU A 42 56.96 43.70 -27.98
C LEU A 42 58.49 43.56 -28.29
N THR A 43 59.02 44.45 -29.01
CA THR A 43 60.41 44.62 -29.33
C THR A 43 61.18 45.12 -28.11
N ALA A 44 62.30 44.49 -27.75
CA ALA A 44 63.42 45.13 -27.05
C ALA A 44 64.68 44.40 -27.41
N CYS A 45 65.68 45.17 -27.83
CA CYS A 45 67.03 44.82 -28.26
C CYS A 45 67.93 44.53 -27.09
N GLY A 46 68.86 43.57 -27.25
CA GLY A 46 70.00 43.41 -26.31
C GLY A 46 70.73 42.08 -26.36
N GLY A 47 71.72 41.94 -27.21
CA GLY A 47 72.99 41.36 -27.12
C GLY A 47 73.28 39.93 -26.66
N GLY A 48 73.74 39.07 -27.58
CA GLY A 48 74.91 38.20 -27.29
C GLY A 48 74.66 36.75 -26.91
N GLY A 49 74.98 35.81 -27.76
CA GLY A 49 75.26 34.45 -27.39
C GLY A 49 74.47 33.38 -28.21
N ALA A 50 75.11 32.97 -29.31
CA ALA A 50 74.66 31.85 -30.10
C ALA A 50 74.76 30.50 -29.32
N ALA A 51 73.67 30.01 -28.78
CA ALA A 51 73.54 28.62 -28.37
C ALA A 51 72.96 27.85 -29.57
N SER A 52 73.70 26.82 -30.02
CA SER A 52 73.23 25.86 -31.01
C SER A 52 71.88 25.27 -30.62
N PRO A 53 70.92 25.09 -31.56
CA PRO A 53 69.70 24.41 -31.23
C PRO A 53 69.95 23.00 -30.77
N THR A 54 69.64 22.68 -29.48
CA THR A 54 69.64 21.31 -29.02
C THR A 54 68.50 20.65 -29.81
N VAL A 55 68.91 19.70 -30.67
CA VAL A 55 67.96 18.78 -31.33
C VAL A 55 67.35 17.95 -30.21
N VAL A 56 66.20 18.29 -29.76
CA VAL A 56 65.41 17.43 -28.87
C VAL A 56 64.97 16.20 -29.68
N THR A 57 65.78 15.15 -29.61
CA THR A 57 65.34 13.85 -30.14
C THR A 57 64.04 13.41 -29.45
N PRO A 58 62.97 13.18 -30.22
CA PRO A 58 61.70 12.70 -29.61
C PRO A 58 62.00 11.44 -28.80
N PRO A 59 61.45 11.33 -27.56
CA PRO A 59 61.63 10.16 -26.72
C PRO A 59 61.33 8.86 -27.46
N ALA A 60 62.23 7.88 -27.42
CA ALA A 60 62.06 6.61 -28.05
C ALA A 60 60.96 5.78 -27.35
N VAL A 61 60.31 4.91 -28.10
CA VAL A 61 59.31 3.95 -27.51
C VAL A 61 60.07 2.96 -26.62
N ALA A 62 59.76 2.94 -25.35
CA ALA A 62 60.31 2.02 -24.36
C ALA A 62 59.45 0.75 -24.19
N SER A 63 58.10 0.91 -24.31
CA SER A 63 57.13 -0.19 -24.22
C SER A 63 55.86 0.14 -25.02
N VAL A 64 55.03 -0.87 -25.25
CA VAL A 64 53.68 -0.71 -25.86
C VAL A 64 52.68 -1.23 -24.87
N GLY A 65 51.69 -0.41 -24.53
CA GLY A 65 50.49 -0.83 -23.81
C GLY A 65 49.47 -1.39 -24.83
N LEU A 66 48.82 -2.51 -24.53
CA LEU A 66 47.83 -3.13 -25.40
C LEU A 66 46.55 -3.49 -24.59
N THR A 67 45.41 -3.01 -25.06
CA THR A 67 44.12 -3.21 -24.41
C THR A 67 43.02 -3.54 -25.42
N PRO A 68 42.14 -4.53 -25.11
CA PRO A 68 42.26 -5.52 -24.03
C PRO A 68 43.42 -6.52 -24.34
N SER A 69 44.08 -7.02 -23.28
CA SER A 69 45.15 -8.03 -23.42
C SER A 69 44.61 -9.46 -23.60
N VAL A 70 43.33 -9.69 -23.29
CA VAL A 70 42.63 -10.97 -23.51
C VAL A 70 41.23 -10.66 -24.04
N SER A 71 40.77 -11.38 -25.03
CA SER A 71 39.39 -11.30 -25.53
C SER A 71 38.91 -12.65 -26.11
N THR A 72 37.56 -12.85 -26.05
CA THR A 72 36.89 -13.99 -26.68
C THR A 72 35.86 -13.45 -27.65
N ILE A 73 35.89 -13.90 -28.90
CA ILE A 73 34.99 -13.46 -29.96
C ILE A 73 34.39 -14.66 -30.68
N GLY A 74 33.24 -14.51 -31.31
CA GLY A 74 32.69 -15.52 -32.21
C GLY A 74 33.35 -15.50 -33.60
N VAL A 75 33.17 -16.58 -34.38
CA VAL A 75 33.51 -16.58 -35.81
C VAL A 75 32.73 -15.43 -36.49
N ALA A 76 33.39 -14.70 -37.39
CA ALA A 76 32.92 -13.47 -38.05
C ALA A 76 32.70 -12.24 -37.16
N ALA A 77 32.90 -12.35 -35.85
CA ALA A 77 32.85 -11.20 -34.95
C ALA A 77 34.18 -10.44 -34.94
N THR A 78 34.12 -9.16 -34.56
CA THR A 78 35.31 -8.29 -34.52
C THR A 78 35.57 -7.75 -33.11
N GLN A 79 36.86 -7.49 -32.80
CA GLN A 79 37.32 -6.84 -31.58
C GLN A 79 38.37 -5.79 -31.93
N GLN A 80 38.11 -4.55 -31.52
CA GLN A 80 39.12 -3.51 -31.63
C GLN A 80 40.14 -3.63 -30.48
N LEU A 81 41.44 -3.74 -30.84
CA LEU A 81 42.54 -3.60 -29.90
C LEU A 81 43.13 -2.19 -30.03
N ALA A 82 43.49 -1.59 -28.91
CA ALA A 82 44.16 -0.30 -28.85
C ALA A 82 45.62 -0.49 -28.35
N ALA A 83 46.59 -0.09 -29.16
CA ALA A 83 48.01 -0.07 -28.77
C ALA A 83 48.45 1.35 -28.46
N THR A 84 49.15 1.52 -27.36
CA THR A 84 49.65 2.83 -26.87
C THR A 84 51.18 2.69 -26.72
N PRO A 85 51.97 3.26 -27.64
CA PRO A 85 53.41 3.39 -27.43
C PRO A 85 53.72 4.29 -26.22
N LEU A 86 54.63 3.88 -25.37
CA LEU A 86 55.00 4.57 -24.11
C LEU A 86 56.50 4.84 -24.08
N ASP A 87 56.92 5.98 -23.51
CA ASP A 87 58.31 6.30 -23.21
C ASP A 87 58.78 5.53 -21.95
N ALA A 88 60.06 5.76 -21.58
CA ALA A 88 60.67 5.12 -20.41
C ALA A 88 60.01 5.54 -19.06
N SER A 89 59.25 6.62 -19.06
CA SER A 89 58.51 7.12 -17.91
C SER A 89 57.03 6.70 -17.96
N SER A 90 56.66 5.81 -18.92
CA SER A 90 55.28 5.35 -19.16
C SER A 90 54.30 6.43 -19.66
N ASN A 91 54.80 7.54 -20.21
CA ASN A 91 53.92 8.53 -20.83
C ASN A 91 53.57 8.10 -22.28
N PRO A 92 52.31 8.32 -22.72
CA PRO A 92 51.88 8.02 -24.11
C PRO A 92 52.63 8.84 -25.13
N LEU A 93 53.13 8.19 -26.19
CA LEU A 93 53.77 8.82 -27.32
C LEU A 93 52.82 8.90 -28.49
N ALA A 94 52.30 10.07 -28.81
CA ALA A 94 51.44 10.29 -29.96
C ALA A 94 52.19 10.26 -31.29
N GLY A 95 51.53 9.85 -32.39
CA GLY A 95 52.07 9.87 -33.76
C GLY A 95 53.07 8.76 -34.04
N ARG A 96 53.24 7.76 -33.17
CA ARG A 96 54.09 6.61 -33.42
C ARG A 96 53.38 5.56 -34.24
N THR A 97 54.06 5.02 -35.23
CA THR A 97 53.57 3.94 -36.07
C THR A 97 53.47 2.63 -35.29
N VAL A 98 52.29 2.00 -35.32
CA VAL A 98 52.08 0.64 -34.78
C VAL A 98 51.81 -0.32 -35.92
N THR A 99 52.53 -1.41 -35.95
CA THR A 99 52.28 -2.52 -36.84
C THR A 99 51.65 -3.71 -36.11
N TRP A 100 50.80 -4.44 -36.75
CA TRP A 100 50.03 -5.53 -36.17
C TRP A 100 50.29 -6.86 -36.87
N GLY A 101 50.30 -7.92 -36.10
CA GLY A 101 50.45 -9.27 -36.62
C GLY A 101 49.68 -10.28 -35.80
N SER A 102 49.27 -11.35 -36.45
CA SER A 102 48.66 -12.53 -35.81
C SER A 102 49.56 -13.74 -36.02
N ASN A 103 49.77 -14.52 -34.95
CA ASN A 103 50.52 -15.79 -35.08
C ASN A 103 49.68 -16.91 -35.74
N ALA A 104 48.34 -16.73 -35.76
CA ALA A 104 47.40 -17.70 -36.38
C ALA A 104 46.30 -16.95 -37.16
N PRO A 105 46.64 -16.35 -38.33
CA PRO A 105 45.72 -15.50 -39.07
C PRO A 105 44.51 -16.26 -39.63
N LEU A 106 44.53 -17.59 -39.72
CA LEU A 106 43.41 -18.44 -40.06
C LEU A 106 42.44 -18.67 -38.86
N VAL A 107 42.89 -18.36 -37.67
CA VAL A 107 42.04 -18.33 -36.45
C VAL A 107 41.51 -16.93 -36.24
N ALA A 108 42.40 -15.93 -36.18
CA ALA A 108 42.06 -14.54 -36.02
C ALA A 108 42.98 -13.64 -36.83
N ALA A 109 42.42 -12.92 -37.78
CA ALA A 109 43.13 -11.93 -38.58
C ALA A 109 43.05 -10.54 -37.89
N VAL A 110 44.12 -9.71 -38.04
CA VAL A 110 44.15 -8.36 -37.52
C VAL A 110 44.44 -7.37 -38.66
N SER A 111 43.70 -6.27 -38.67
CA SER A 111 43.91 -5.17 -39.63
C SER A 111 45.06 -4.24 -39.23
N ALA A 112 45.49 -3.36 -40.15
CA ALA A 112 46.48 -2.32 -39.85
C ALA A 112 46.05 -1.32 -38.78
N THR A 113 44.77 -1.25 -38.43
CA THR A 113 44.20 -0.39 -37.37
C THR A 113 44.00 -1.12 -36.04
N GLY A 114 44.37 -2.39 -35.93
CA GLY A 114 44.18 -3.20 -34.72
C GLY A 114 42.81 -3.83 -34.60
N LEU A 115 41.98 -3.82 -35.64
CA LEU A 115 40.69 -4.51 -35.63
C LEU A 115 40.92 -6.00 -35.89
N VAL A 116 40.63 -6.84 -34.93
CA VAL A 116 40.73 -8.30 -35.01
C VAL A 116 39.42 -8.88 -35.50
N THR A 117 39.45 -9.82 -36.45
CA THR A 117 38.27 -10.57 -36.95
C THR A 117 38.47 -12.06 -36.69
N GLY A 118 37.55 -12.73 -36.05
CA GLY A 118 37.53 -14.17 -35.82
C GLY A 118 37.24 -14.93 -37.16
N ILE A 119 38.05 -15.88 -37.51
CA ILE A 119 37.94 -16.66 -38.77
C ILE A 119 37.50 -18.10 -38.50
N SER A 120 38.15 -18.79 -37.58
CA SER A 120 37.81 -20.16 -37.17
C SER A 120 38.10 -20.37 -35.69
N ALA A 121 37.49 -21.40 -35.10
CA ALA A 121 37.68 -21.69 -33.68
C ALA A 121 39.17 -21.98 -33.36
N GLY A 122 39.64 -21.44 -32.25
CA GLY A 122 41.04 -21.58 -31.82
C GLY A 122 41.51 -20.37 -31.03
N THR A 123 42.79 -20.31 -30.74
CA THR A 123 43.42 -19.19 -30.03
C THR A 123 44.53 -18.58 -30.90
N ALA A 124 44.54 -17.26 -31.00
CA ALA A 124 45.56 -16.51 -31.71
C ALA A 124 46.18 -15.47 -30.74
N THR A 125 47.50 -15.28 -30.90
CA THR A 125 48.21 -14.18 -30.25
C THR A 125 48.36 -13.03 -31.25
N ILE A 126 47.81 -11.90 -30.94
CA ILE A 126 47.92 -10.66 -31.71
C ILE A 126 49.08 -9.83 -31.11
N THR A 127 50.01 -9.44 -31.95
CA THR A 127 51.17 -8.66 -31.57
C THR A 127 51.06 -7.25 -32.15
N ALA A 128 51.22 -6.23 -31.30
CA ALA A 128 51.40 -4.85 -31.71
C ALA A 128 52.86 -4.46 -31.52
N THR A 129 53.45 -3.90 -32.56
CA THR A 129 54.88 -3.52 -32.57
C THR A 129 55.03 -2.04 -32.89
N SER A 130 55.80 -1.30 -32.09
CA SER A 130 56.22 0.06 -32.38
C SER A 130 57.67 0.27 -32.04
N GLU A 131 58.47 0.74 -32.99
CA GLU A 131 59.92 0.96 -32.85
C GLU A 131 60.67 -0.27 -32.23
N GLY A 132 60.25 -1.50 -32.64
CA GLY A 132 60.87 -2.74 -32.16
C GLY A 132 60.42 -3.20 -30.78
N ARG A 133 59.52 -2.48 -30.12
CA ARG A 133 58.86 -2.90 -28.87
C ARG A 133 57.51 -3.56 -29.15
N ASN A 134 57.26 -4.68 -28.47
CA ASN A 134 56.14 -5.53 -28.72
C ASN A 134 55.21 -5.60 -27.50
N ALA A 135 53.91 -5.66 -27.76
CA ALA A 135 52.90 -6.10 -26.79
C ALA A 135 52.02 -7.15 -27.44
N THR A 136 51.50 -8.09 -26.64
CA THR A 136 50.66 -9.18 -27.13
C THR A 136 49.29 -9.18 -26.45
N ALA A 137 48.28 -9.56 -27.22
CA ALA A 137 46.96 -9.87 -26.76
C ALA A 137 46.56 -11.29 -27.19
N THR A 138 45.93 -12.02 -26.29
CA THR A 138 45.38 -13.34 -26.59
C THR A 138 43.92 -13.23 -27.04
N VAL A 139 43.60 -13.70 -28.26
CA VAL A 139 42.24 -13.72 -28.79
C VAL A 139 41.78 -15.16 -28.97
N THR A 140 40.73 -15.57 -28.31
CA THR A 140 40.08 -16.87 -28.47
C THR A 140 38.84 -16.73 -29.35
N VAL A 141 38.77 -17.50 -30.44
CA VAL A 141 37.62 -17.54 -31.35
C VAL A 141 36.80 -18.80 -31.06
N VAL A 142 35.50 -18.64 -30.87
CA VAL A 142 34.57 -19.73 -30.55
C VAL A 142 33.48 -19.88 -31.61
N THR A 143 32.99 -21.12 -31.81
CA THR A 143 31.92 -21.44 -32.79
C THR A 143 30.53 -21.55 -32.16
N GLY A 144 30.38 -21.46 -30.85
CA GLY A 144 29.13 -21.57 -30.10
C GLY A 144 29.03 -20.56 -28.98
N PRO A 145 27.87 -20.43 -28.35
CA PRO A 145 27.67 -19.51 -27.26
C PRO A 145 28.67 -19.80 -26.12
N THR A 146 29.29 -18.78 -25.63
CA THR A 146 30.27 -18.90 -24.53
C THR A 146 29.92 -17.92 -23.45
N LEU A 147 29.78 -18.40 -22.19
CA LEU A 147 29.56 -17.59 -21.00
C LEU A 147 30.94 -17.25 -20.41
N LEU A 148 31.26 -15.97 -20.31
CA LEU A 148 32.53 -15.45 -19.83
C LEU A 148 32.49 -15.05 -18.37
N SER A 149 31.39 -14.38 -17.93
CA SER A 149 31.23 -13.95 -16.55
C SER A 149 29.75 -13.82 -16.16
N VAL A 150 29.50 -13.87 -14.86
CA VAL A 150 28.19 -13.65 -14.23
C VAL A 150 28.36 -12.63 -13.12
N THR A 151 27.48 -11.65 -13.08
CA THR A 151 27.46 -10.57 -12.08
C THR A 151 26.06 -10.45 -11.50
N PRO A 152 25.90 -10.30 -10.18
CA PRO A 152 26.90 -10.13 -9.13
C PRO A 152 27.67 -11.42 -8.81
N ALA A 153 28.77 -11.32 -8.04
CA ALA A 153 29.61 -12.45 -7.64
C ALA A 153 28.89 -13.50 -6.78
N THR A 154 27.80 -13.09 -6.09
CA THR A 154 26.88 -13.99 -5.37
C THR A 154 25.49 -13.78 -5.94
N LEU A 155 24.86 -14.85 -6.38
CA LEU A 155 23.50 -14.84 -6.90
C LEU A 155 22.50 -14.77 -5.74
N VAL A 156 21.44 -13.97 -5.91
CA VAL A 156 20.32 -13.88 -4.97
C VAL A 156 19.03 -14.25 -5.70
N PRO A 157 18.28 -15.27 -5.27
CA PRO A 157 17.02 -15.63 -5.89
C PRO A 157 16.05 -14.43 -5.99
N GLY A 158 15.42 -14.27 -7.15
CA GLY A 158 14.53 -13.15 -7.46
C GLY A 158 15.25 -11.89 -7.95
N ALA A 159 16.53 -11.72 -7.66
CA ALA A 159 17.31 -10.60 -8.16
C ALA A 159 17.74 -10.79 -9.61
N ALA A 160 18.07 -9.70 -10.28
CA ALA A 160 18.64 -9.73 -11.61
C ALA A 160 20.12 -10.15 -11.56
N ALA A 161 20.52 -10.98 -12.51
CA ALA A 161 21.92 -11.30 -12.79
C ALA A 161 22.26 -11.00 -14.26
N THR A 162 23.43 -10.43 -14.47
CA THR A 162 23.96 -10.14 -15.80
C THR A 162 24.96 -11.19 -16.20
N LEU A 163 24.72 -11.85 -17.34
CA LEU A 163 25.57 -12.85 -17.94
C LEU A 163 26.27 -12.20 -19.12
N THR A 164 27.59 -12.11 -19.09
CA THR A 164 28.41 -11.59 -20.19
C THR A 164 29.04 -12.75 -20.96
N GLY A 165 28.97 -12.70 -22.26
CA GLY A 165 29.46 -13.77 -23.12
C GLY A 165 29.56 -13.37 -24.59
N VAL A 166 29.55 -14.35 -25.46
CA VAL A 166 29.55 -14.16 -26.93
C VAL A 166 28.60 -15.14 -27.57
N LEU A 167 28.07 -14.76 -28.73
CA LEU A 167 27.14 -15.54 -29.55
C LEU A 167 25.83 -15.87 -28.83
N PHE A 168 25.35 -14.96 -28.00
CA PHE A 168 23.98 -14.99 -27.49
C PHE A 168 23.01 -14.49 -28.59
N ASP A 169 21.77 -14.92 -28.53
CA ASP A 169 20.72 -14.39 -29.40
C ASP A 169 20.20 -13.05 -28.87
N ALA A 170 19.98 -12.09 -29.74
CA ALA A 170 19.42 -10.77 -29.35
C ALA A 170 17.96 -10.85 -28.94
N ILE A 171 17.25 -11.92 -29.24
CA ILE A 171 15.86 -12.17 -28.83
C ILE A 171 15.88 -12.96 -27.52
N PRO A 172 15.33 -12.43 -26.41
CA PRO A 172 15.38 -13.08 -25.11
C PRO A 172 14.89 -14.52 -25.10
N SER A 173 13.77 -14.81 -25.79
CA SER A 173 13.17 -16.15 -25.84
C SER A 173 14.00 -17.22 -26.55
N ASN A 174 15.01 -16.83 -27.36
CA ASN A 174 15.90 -17.74 -28.05
C ASN A 174 17.08 -18.19 -27.16
N ASN A 175 17.24 -17.56 -25.99
CA ASN A 175 18.23 -17.92 -25.00
C ASN A 175 17.58 -18.71 -23.87
N THR A 176 17.95 -19.96 -23.68
CA THR A 176 17.54 -20.73 -22.50
C THR A 176 18.65 -20.66 -21.47
N VAL A 177 18.36 -19.97 -20.34
CA VAL A 177 19.30 -19.88 -19.23
C VAL A 177 18.83 -20.79 -18.10
N THR A 178 19.75 -21.57 -17.53
CA THR A 178 19.50 -22.41 -16.37
C THR A 178 20.49 -22.08 -15.26
N VAL A 179 19.98 -22.03 -14.02
CA VAL A 179 20.78 -21.93 -12.80
C VAL A 179 20.51 -23.18 -11.97
N GLN A 180 21.54 -23.99 -11.73
CA GLN A 180 21.42 -25.33 -11.13
C GLN A 180 20.34 -26.21 -11.77
N GLY A 181 20.23 -26.13 -13.13
CA GLY A 181 19.22 -26.86 -13.90
C GLY A 181 17.82 -26.22 -13.92
N GLN A 182 17.53 -25.25 -13.06
CA GLN A 182 16.25 -24.55 -13.06
C GLN A 182 16.24 -23.41 -14.09
N PRO A 183 15.17 -23.24 -14.87
CA PRO A 183 15.08 -22.16 -15.84
C PRO A 183 15.08 -20.79 -15.17
N ALA A 184 15.92 -19.90 -15.72
CA ALA A 184 15.95 -18.49 -15.35
C ALA A 184 15.24 -17.66 -16.41
N VAL A 185 14.46 -16.68 -16.02
CA VAL A 185 13.75 -15.78 -16.93
C VAL A 185 14.73 -14.80 -17.55
N VAL A 186 14.85 -14.79 -18.87
CA VAL A 186 15.68 -13.81 -19.59
C VAL A 186 14.86 -12.53 -19.78
N GLN A 187 15.25 -11.45 -19.11
CA GLN A 187 14.59 -10.14 -19.14
C GLN A 187 15.00 -9.34 -20.37
N SER A 188 16.28 -9.38 -20.72
CA SER A 188 16.82 -8.71 -21.91
C SER A 188 18.02 -9.49 -22.48
N ALA A 189 18.27 -9.32 -23.78
CA ALA A 189 19.31 -10.02 -24.50
C ALA A 189 19.99 -9.11 -25.51
N THR A 190 21.31 -9.26 -25.63
CA THR A 190 22.17 -8.77 -26.72
C THR A 190 23.12 -9.91 -27.12
N PRO A 191 23.83 -9.82 -28.25
CA PRO A 191 24.79 -10.85 -28.62
C PRO A 191 25.93 -11.12 -27.61
N THR A 192 26.12 -10.19 -26.64
CA THR A 192 27.21 -10.27 -25.66
C THR A 192 26.73 -10.22 -24.21
N GLN A 193 25.43 -10.00 -23.97
CA GLN A 193 24.91 -9.84 -22.60
C GLN A 193 23.46 -10.34 -22.49
N LEU A 194 23.18 -11.09 -21.43
CA LEU A 194 21.84 -11.45 -21.01
C LEU A 194 21.60 -10.92 -19.60
N VAL A 195 20.40 -10.35 -19.34
CA VAL A 195 19.94 -10.06 -17.98
C VAL A 195 18.86 -11.08 -17.63
N VAL A 196 19.02 -11.77 -16.51
CA VAL A 196 18.12 -12.85 -16.10
C VAL A 196 17.65 -12.65 -14.66
N THR A 197 16.46 -13.14 -14.34
CA THR A 197 16.01 -13.29 -12.95
C THR A 197 16.51 -14.63 -12.42
N VAL A 198 17.21 -14.62 -11.29
CA VAL A 198 17.69 -15.83 -10.62
C VAL A 198 16.52 -16.63 -10.07
N PRO A 199 16.36 -17.93 -10.42
CA PRO A 199 15.25 -18.76 -9.90
C PRO A 199 15.35 -18.98 -8.40
N CYS A 200 14.24 -19.40 -7.77
CA CYS A 200 14.20 -19.74 -6.36
C CYS A 200 14.94 -21.06 -6.12
N LEU A 201 16.05 -20.98 -5.41
CA LEU A 201 16.97 -22.08 -5.12
C LEU A 201 17.49 -21.94 -3.68
N ALA A 202 17.84 -23.07 -3.05
CA ALA A 202 18.49 -23.06 -1.74
C ALA A 202 19.90 -22.48 -1.79
N THR A 203 20.34 -21.93 -0.68
CA THR A 203 21.71 -21.45 -0.48
C THR A 203 22.74 -22.54 -0.80
N GLY A 204 23.78 -22.18 -1.57
CA GLY A 204 24.82 -23.11 -1.98
C GLY A 204 25.61 -22.67 -3.19
N THR A 205 26.07 -23.63 -4.00
CA THR A 205 26.76 -23.37 -5.28
C THR A 205 25.83 -23.72 -6.42
N ALA A 206 25.60 -22.77 -7.32
CA ALA A 206 24.72 -22.92 -8.47
C ALA A 206 25.47 -22.85 -9.80
N GLY A 207 25.35 -23.88 -10.64
CA GLY A 207 25.90 -23.88 -11.96
C GLY A 207 25.02 -23.12 -12.95
N VAL A 208 25.57 -22.06 -13.56
CA VAL A 208 24.91 -21.24 -14.58
C VAL A 208 25.28 -21.72 -15.98
N ARG A 209 24.28 -21.90 -16.82
CA ARG A 209 24.47 -22.34 -18.23
C ARG A 209 23.52 -21.60 -19.15
N VAL A 210 23.98 -21.23 -20.31
CA VAL A 210 23.19 -20.66 -21.40
C VAL A 210 23.11 -21.65 -22.54
N ARG A 211 21.97 -21.76 -23.22
CA ARG A 211 21.78 -22.54 -24.46
C ARG A 211 21.16 -21.63 -25.50
N VAL A 212 21.75 -21.63 -26.71
CA VAL A 212 21.27 -20.88 -27.89
C VAL A 212 21.21 -21.80 -29.06
N GLY A 213 20.10 -21.89 -29.78
CA GLY A 213 19.96 -22.78 -30.95
C GLY A 213 20.26 -24.25 -30.67
N GLY A 214 20.04 -24.71 -29.44
CA GLY A 214 20.36 -26.09 -29.03
C GLY A 214 21.81 -26.30 -28.54
N VAL A 215 22.74 -25.37 -28.76
CA VAL A 215 24.14 -25.43 -28.30
C VAL A 215 24.28 -24.81 -26.92
N ALA A 216 24.90 -25.50 -25.98
CA ALA A 216 25.07 -25.06 -24.60
C ALA A 216 26.46 -24.48 -24.32
N THR A 217 26.56 -23.45 -23.44
CA THR A 217 27.85 -23.00 -22.91
C THR A 217 28.43 -24.00 -21.93
N GLY A 218 29.71 -23.80 -21.56
CA GLY A 218 30.25 -24.39 -20.35
C GLY A 218 29.45 -23.99 -19.10
N LEU A 219 29.62 -24.73 -18.00
CA LEU A 219 29.01 -24.44 -16.71
C LEU A 219 29.89 -23.45 -15.94
N VAL A 220 29.30 -22.36 -15.49
CA VAL A 220 29.96 -21.40 -14.58
C VAL A 220 29.32 -21.56 -13.20
N ASN A 221 30.15 -21.97 -12.23
CA ASN A 221 29.66 -22.15 -10.85
C ASN A 221 29.71 -20.82 -10.06
N MET A 222 28.62 -20.46 -9.49
CA MET A 222 28.43 -19.20 -8.73
C MET A 222 27.94 -19.51 -7.30
N PRO A 223 28.43 -18.77 -6.28
CA PRO A 223 27.77 -18.76 -4.99
C PRO A 223 26.32 -18.28 -5.16
N LEU A 224 25.40 -18.92 -4.44
CA LEU A 224 24.00 -18.53 -4.38
C LEU A 224 23.57 -18.44 -2.92
N GLN A 225 22.90 -17.34 -2.56
CA GLN A 225 22.41 -17.10 -1.21
C GLN A 225 20.94 -16.73 -1.23
N ALA A 226 20.09 -17.65 -0.80
CA ALA A 226 18.67 -17.40 -0.56
C ALA A 226 18.49 -16.66 0.75
N THR A 227 17.31 -16.00 0.88
CA THR A 227 16.94 -15.36 2.13
C THR A 227 16.51 -16.43 3.16
N GLN A 228 17.39 -16.69 4.13
CA GLN A 228 17.12 -17.67 5.18
C GLN A 228 16.25 -17.08 6.28
N ARG A 229 15.26 -17.84 6.74
CA ARG A 229 14.33 -17.49 7.83
C ARG A 229 14.49 -18.50 8.96
N THR A 230 15.18 -18.08 10.01
CA THR A 230 15.29 -18.85 11.26
C THR A 230 14.40 -18.14 12.29
N LEU A 231 13.19 -18.68 12.52
CA LEU A 231 12.21 -18.11 13.43
C LEU A 231 12.05 -19.01 14.66
N ALA A 232 12.02 -18.44 15.84
CA ALA A 232 11.55 -19.13 17.04
C ALA A 232 10.01 -19.25 16.99
N VAL A 233 9.44 -20.18 17.74
CA VAL A 233 7.99 -20.34 17.88
C VAL A 233 7.39 -19.03 18.42
N GLY A 234 6.33 -18.53 17.81
CA GLY A 234 5.70 -17.26 18.13
C GLY A 234 6.33 -16.04 17.50
N GLN A 235 7.46 -16.16 16.79
CA GLN A 235 8.07 -15.06 16.06
C GLN A 235 7.54 -14.95 14.63
N ALA A 236 7.55 -13.72 14.11
CA ALA A 236 7.14 -13.40 12.74
C ALA A 236 8.15 -12.50 12.04
N VAL A 237 8.15 -12.57 10.70
CA VAL A 237 8.91 -11.71 9.81
C VAL A 237 8.00 -11.25 8.67
N VAL A 238 8.19 -10.01 8.22
CA VAL A 238 7.52 -9.44 7.03
C VAL A 238 8.60 -9.06 6.03
N THR A 239 8.42 -9.43 4.77
CA THR A 239 9.32 -9.03 3.68
C THR A 239 9.03 -7.58 3.28
N THR A 240 10.07 -6.86 2.83
CA THR A 240 10.00 -5.42 2.56
C THR A 240 9.97 -5.08 1.07
N ASP A 241 10.34 -6.03 0.22
CA ASP A 241 10.45 -5.87 -1.22
C ASP A 241 10.06 -7.16 -1.96
N ASP A 242 9.98 -7.12 -3.27
CA ASP A 242 9.64 -8.24 -4.13
C ASP A 242 10.72 -9.32 -4.17
N VAL A 243 12.00 -8.94 -4.14
CA VAL A 243 13.12 -9.89 -4.15
C VAL A 243 13.11 -10.74 -2.87
N SER A 244 12.99 -10.09 -1.70
CA SER A 244 12.90 -10.80 -0.40
C SER A 244 11.60 -11.60 -0.25
N SER A 245 10.56 -11.26 -1.02
CA SER A 245 9.29 -11.98 -1.05
C SER A 245 9.32 -13.19 -1.96
N TYR A 246 10.10 -13.14 -3.04
CA TYR A 246 10.13 -14.15 -4.10
C TYR A 246 10.55 -15.53 -3.59
N CYS A 247 11.61 -15.60 -2.79
CA CYS A 247 12.18 -16.87 -2.34
C CYS A 247 12.64 -16.80 -0.89
N ASN A 248 12.01 -17.60 -0.04
CA ASN A 248 12.35 -17.70 1.37
C ASN A 248 12.76 -19.14 1.73
N GLU A 249 13.93 -19.28 2.30
CA GLU A 249 14.46 -20.55 2.78
C GLU A 249 14.11 -20.68 4.27
N LEU A 250 13.14 -21.58 4.59
CA LEU A 250 12.73 -21.86 5.95
C LEU A 250 13.68 -22.86 6.56
N VAL A 251 14.44 -22.43 7.57
CA VAL A 251 15.38 -23.28 8.28
C VAL A 251 14.64 -23.97 9.43
N THR A 252 14.44 -25.29 9.31
CA THR A 252 13.73 -26.06 10.32
C THR A 252 14.73 -26.70 11.28
N GLY A 253 14.52 -26.53 12.58
CA GLY A 253 15.33 -27.17 13.59
C GLY A 253 14.80 -28.57 13.92
N GLY A 254 15.28 -29.65 13.30
CA GLY A 254 15.17 -31.04 13.74
C GLY A 254 13.81 -31.68 14.07
N ALA A 255 12.78 -30.90 14.42
CA ALA A 255 11.41 -31.34 14.73
C ALA A 255 10.44 -30.88 13.65
N SER A 256 9.24 -31.47 13.63
CA SER A 256 8.16 -30.96 12.77
C SER A 256 7.89 -29.49 13.09
N SER A 257 8.11 -28.60 12.13
CA SER A 257 7.85 -27.18 12.29
C SER A 257 6.57 -26.81 11.53
N ARG A 258 5.76 -25.92 12.12
CA ARG A 258 4.59 -25.37 11.44
C ARG A 258 4.73 -23.86 11.27
N TYR A 259 4.40 -23.39 10.09
CA TYR A 259 4.42 -21.99 9.74
C TYR A 259 3.06 -21.54 9.21
N VAL A 260 2.70 -20.33 9.55
CA VAL A 260 1.59 -19.61 8.90
C VAL A 260 2.18 -18.55 8.01
N VAL A 261 1.72 -18.51 6.78
CA VAL A 261 2.15 -17.55 5.75
C VAL A 261 0.95 -16.73 5.33
N ALA A 262 1.05 -15.43 5.47
CA ALA A 262 0.12 -14.48 4.89
C ALA A 262 0.78 -13.82 3.67
N VAL A 263 0.32 -14.14 2.47
CA VAL A 263 0.67 -13.40 1.26
C VAL A 263 -0.25 -12.20 1.19
N PHE A 264 0.31 -11.01 1.00
CA PHE A 264 -0.49 -9.79 0.94
C PHE A 264 -0.03 -8.85 -0.16
N SER A 265 -0.93 -7.96 -0.58
CA SER A 265 -0.61 -6.89 -1.53
C SER A 265 -0.27 -5.61 -0.78
N SER A 266 0.89 -5.03 -1.07
CA SER A 266 1.32 -3.72 -0.56
C SER A 266 0.71 -2.54 -1.32
N ALA A 267 -0.10 -2.79 -2.35
CA ALA A 267 -0.82 -1.74 -3.05
C ALA A 267 -1.81 -1.04 -2.12
N THR A 268 -1.84 0.28 -2.18
CA THR A 268 -2.66 1.15 -1.31
C THR A 268 -4.03 1.48 -1.91
N SER A 269 -4.45 0.76 -2.94
CA SER A 269 -5.76 0.88 -3.58
C SER A 269 -6.47 -0.47 -3.59
N GLN A 270 -7.72 -0.49 -3.13
CA GLN A 270 -8.58 -1.67 -3.19
C GLN A 270 -8.82 -2.19 -4.61
N ASN A 271 -8.69 -1.32 -5.62
CA ASN A 271 -8.93 -1.68 -7.02
C ASN A 271 -7.71 -2.32 -7.68
N THR A 272 -6.55 -2.33 -7.02
CA THR A 272 -5.39 -3.08 -7.50
C THR A 272 -5.60 -4.56 -7.18
N LEU A 273 -5.76 -5.36 -8.22
CA LEU A 273 -5.90 -6.82 -8.13
C LEU A 273 -4.58 -7.47 -8.55
N THR A 274 -4.09 -8.39 -7.75
CA THR A 274 -2.83 -9.10 -8.02
C THR A 274 -3.05 -10.60 -7.95
N ASP A 275 -2.64 -11.30 -9.00
CA ASP A 275 -2.69 -12.75 -9.09
C ASP A 275 -1.33 -13.34 -8.70
N PHE A 276 -1.33 -14.47 -8.00
CA PHE A 276 -0.09 -15.14 -7.62
C PHE A 276 -0.25 -16.65 -7.49
N ASP A 277 0.90 -17.34 -7.58
CA ASP A 277 1.08 -18.74 -7.19
C ASP A 277 2.07 -18.78 -6.01
N LEU A 278 1.78 -19.57 -4.99
CA LEU A 278 2.71 -19.87 -3.92
C LEU A 278 3.09 -21.34 -3.99
N PHE A 279 4.38 -21.62 -3.99
CA PHE A 279 4.90 -22.98 -4.13
C PHE A 279 5.87 -23.32 -3.01
N GLY A 280 5.68 -24.48 -2.40
CA GLY A 280 6.58 -25.00 -1.38
C GLY A 280 7.41 -26.15 -1.93
N ASN A 281 8.73 -26.06 -1.83
CA ASN A 281 9.69 -27.07 -2.28
C ASN A 281 10.60 -27.55 -1.17
N LEU A 282 11.01 -28.83 -1.27
CA LEU A 282 12.15 -29.34 -0.53
C LEU A 282 13.43 -29.10 -1.35
N ALA A 283 14.52 -28.70 -0.71
CA ALA A 283 15.81 -28.62 -1.36
C ALA A 283 16.57 -29.95 -1.23
N PRO A 284 17.33 -30.42 -2.27
CA PRO A 284 17.46 -29.84 -3.60
C PRO A 284 16.23 -30.05 -4.47
N LEU A 285 15.93 -29.07 -5.31
CA LEU A 285 14.80 -29.15 -6.24
C LEU A 285 15.11 -30.12 -7.39
N ALA A 286 14.17 -31.02 -7.68
CA ALA A 286 14.13 -31.66 -8.99
C ALA A 286 13.83 -30.61 -10.07
N PRO A 287 14.26 -30.79 -11.33
CA PRO A 287 13.85 -29.93 -12.42
C PRO A 287 12.34 -29.77 -12.41
N GLU A 288 11.87 -28.55 -12.49
CA GLU A 288 10.42 -28.27 -12.54
C GLU A 288 9.78 -29.05 -13.68
N PRO A 289 8.81 -29.95 -13.44
CA PRO A 289 8.08 -30.55 -14.54
C PRO A 289 7.40 -29.43 -15.33
N ALA A 290 7.45 -29.51 -16.64
CA ALA A 290 6.72 -28.59 -17.50
C ALA A 290 5.28 -28.49 -16.98
N LEU A 291 4.83 -27.26 -16.65
CA LEU A 291 3.55 -26.97 -16.00
C LEU A 291 2.39 -27.66 -16.75
N VAL A 292 2.00 -28.84 -16.32
CA VAL A 292 0.68 -29.38 -16.62
C VAL A 292 -0.28 -28.62 -15.70
N ARG A 293 -0.85 -27.54 -16.24
CA ARG A 293 -1.95 -26.83 -15.58
C ARG A 293 -3.09 -27.81 -15.38
N THR A 294 -3.28 -28.33 -14.20
CA THR A 294 -4.62 -28.74 -13.82
C THR A 294 -5.44 -27.46 -13.85
N THR A 295 -6.42 -27.41 -14.73
CA THR A 295 -7.39 -26.33 -14.82
C THR A 295 -7.90 -26.08 -13.42
N ALA A 296 -7.54 -24.93 -12.84
CA ALA A 296 -8.16 -24.48 -11.61
C ALA A 296 -9.68 -24.58 -11.84
N THR A 297 -10.37 -25.16 -10.90
CA THR A 297 -11.83 -25.01 -10.83
C THR A 297 -12.12 -23.54 -11.10
N ALA A 298 -12.93 -23.28 -12.13
CA ALA A 298 -13.31 -21.95 -12.51
C ALA A 298 -13.66 -21.16 -11.24
N PRO A 299 -13.24 -19.89 -11.12
CA PRO A 299 -13.62 -19.10 -9.98
C PRO A 299 -15.12 -19.26 -9.82
N VAL A 300 -15.57 -19.66 -8.63
CA VAL A 300 -17.00 -19.72 -8.32
C VAL A 300 -17.52 -18.36 -8.74
N ALA A 301 -18.39 -18.33 -9.75
CA ALA A 301 -18.97 -17.09 -10.24
C ALA A 301 -19.50 -16.36 -9.01
N ALA A 302 -19.07 -15.11 -8.83
CA ALA A 302 -19.53 -14.31 -7.71
C ALA A 302 -21.07 -14.43 -7.70
N PRO A 303 -21.68 -14.78 -6.56
CA PRO A 303 -23.12 -14.93 -6.50
C PRO A 303 -23.75 -13.66 -7.08
N VAL A 304 -24.70 -13.82 -8.01
CA VAL A 304 -25.44 -12.69 -8.59
C VAL A 304 -25.99 -11.90 -7.40
N ALA A 305 -25.52 -10.69 -7.21
CA ALA A 305 -25.93 -9.85 -6.09
C ALA A 305 -27.46 -9.65 -6.20
N ASP A 306 -28.18 -9.96 -5.13
CA ASP A 306 -29.61 -9.67 -5.07
C ASP A 306 -29.86 -8.14 -5.12
N ALA A 307 -31.12 -7.74 -5.30
CA ALA A 307 -31.49 -6.33 -5.40
C ALA A 307 -31.08 -5.53 -4.14
N GLY A 308 -31.12 -6.15 -2.95
CA GLY A 308 -30.71 -5.53 -1.68
C GLY A 308 -29.21 -5.27 -1.64
N THR A 309 -28.41 -6.21 -2.12
CA THR A 309 -26.96 -6.05 -2.23
C THR A 309 -26.57 -4.95 -3.23
N LEU A 310 -27.28 -4.84 -4.35
CA LEU A 310 -27.06 -3.79 -5.35
C LEU A 310 -27.42 -2.42 -4.79
N GLU A 311 -28.53 -2.30 -4.07
CA GLU A 311 -28.95 -1.06 -3.45
C GLU A 311 -27.96 -0.63 -2.34
N GLN A 312 -27.48 -1.57 -1.53
CA GLN A 312 -26.44 -1.26 -0.54
C GLN A 312 -25.17 -0.73 -1.20
N ARG A 313 -24.72 -1.34 -2.29
CA ARG A 313 -23.55 -0.85 -3.05
C ARG A 313 -23.73 0.56 -3.60
N ARG A 314 -24.95 0.90 -4.07
CA ARG A 314 -25.27 2.25 -4.53
C ARG A 314 -25.16 3.28 -3.39
N ARG A 315 -25.65 2.93 -2.21
CA ARG A 315 -25.54 3.77 -1.00
C ARG A 315 -24.09 3.98 -0.58
N ASP A 316 -23.32 2.91 -0.53
CA ASP A 316 -21.90 2.97 -0.19
C ASP A 316 -21.14 3.86 -1.17
N ALA A 317 -21.42 3.74 -2.47
CA ALA A 317 -20.82 4.59 -3.50
C ALA A 317 -21.23 6.06 -3.39
N ALA A 318 -22.50 6.34 -3.04
CA ALA A 318 -22.98 7.70 -2.83
C ALA A 318 -22.33 8.33 -1.59
N HIS A 319 -22.16 7.57 -0.52
CA HIS A 319 -21.47 8.04 0.69
C HIS A 319 -19.97 8.31 0.42
N ALA A 320 -19.29 7.40 -0.26
CA ALA A 320 -17.89 7.60 -0.67
C ALA A 320 -17.73 8.86 -1.54
N SER A 321 -18.65 9.10 -2.46
CA SER A 321 -18.67 10.32 -3.26
C SER A 321 -18.88 11.58 -2.42
N PHE A 322 -19.66 11.48 -1.34
CA PHE A 322 -19.83 12.60 -0.39
C PHE A 322 -18.51 12.90 0.33
N LEU A 323 -17.86 11.89 0.89
CA LEU A 323 -16.59 12.05 1.60
C LEU A 323 -15.49 12.66 0.72
N GLU A 324 -15.38 12.20 -0.52
CA GLU A 324 -14.38 12.73 -1.45
C GLU A 324 -14.69 14.18 -1.86
N ARG A 325 -15.98 14.52 -2.10
CA ARG A 325 -16.37 15.90 -2.35
C ARG A 325 -16.08 16.81 -1.16
N ASP A 326 -16.34 16.36 0.06
CA ASP A 326 -16.06 17.12 1.28
C ASP A 326 -14.54 17.33 1.47
N ARG A 327 -13.73 16.33 1.18
CA ARG A 327 -12.27 16.41 1.20
C ARG A 327 -11.74 17.45 0.19
N GLN A 328 -12.25 17.43 -1.02
CA GLN A 328 -11.90 18.41 -2.07
C GLN A 328 -12.36 19.83 -1.71
N LEU A 329 -13.55 19.95 -1.15
CA LEU A 329 -14.08 21.20 -0.64
C LEU A 329 -13.18 21.79 0.43
N TYR A 330 -12.82 21.01 1.44
CA TYR A 330 -11.90 21.43 2.50
C TYR A 330 -10.58 21.93 1.92
N ALA A 331 -9.94 21.16 1.03
CA ALA A 331 -8.67 21.54 0.40
C ALA A 331 -8.81 22.87 -0.36
N THR A 332 -9.91 23.04 -1.08
CA THR A 332 -10.21 24.27 -1.85
C THR A 332 -10.42 25.47 -0.93
N LEU A 333 -11.25 25.33 0.10
CA LEU A 333 -11.57 26.41 1.03
C LEU A 333 -10.37 26.74 1.94
N ARG A 334 -9.62 25.72 2.33
CA ARG A 334 -8.42 25.87 3.17
C ARG A 334 -7.28 26.61 2.48
N ALA A 335 -7.15 26.46 1.16
CA ALA A 335 -6.13 27.17 0.37
C ALA A 335 -6.39 28.67 0.24
N ARG A 336 -7.59 29.14 0.57
CA ARG A 336 -7.96 30.56 0.48
C ARG A 336 -7.60 31.29 1.77
N PRO A 337 -7.01 32.49 1.70
CA PRO A 337 -6.81 33.33 2.88
C PRO A 337 -8.16 33.79 3.43
N LEU A 338 -8.44 33.46 4.70
CA LEU A 338 -9.61 34.00 5.40
C LEU A 338 -9.39 35.49 5.68
N PRO A 339 -10.41 36.35 5.57
CA PRO A 339 -10.37 37.73 6.02
C PRO A 339 -9.96 37.82 7.50
N LEU A 340 -9.28 38.91 7.86
CA LEU A 340 -8.81 39.13 9.23
C LEU A 340 -9.95 39.06 10.27
N ALA A 341 -11.13 39.59 9.89
CA ALA A 341 -12.32 39.58 10.75
C ALA A 341 -12.85 38.17 11.06
N GLU A 342 -12.49 37.16 10.27
CA GLU A 342 -12.90 35.77 10.42
C GLU A 342 -11.85 34.90 11.10
N ARG A 343 -10.74 35.50 11.52
CA ARG A 343 -9.67 34.88 12.33
C ARG A 343 -9.76 35.28 13.80
N VAL A 344 -10.65 36.20 14.12
CA VAL A 344 -10.83 36.73 15.48
C VAL A 344 -12.01 36.03 16.14
N ALA A 345 -11.90 35.71 17.42
CA ALA A 345 -12.99 35.16 18.21
C ALA A 345 -14.22 36.07 18.12
N ARG A 346 -15.36 35.44 17.90
CA ARG A 346 -16.66 36.17 17.86
C ARG A 346 -17.17 36.49 19.26
N PRO A 347 -18.02 37.50 19.41
CA PRO A 347 -18.79 37.65 20.63
C PRO A 347 -19.59 36.37 20.91
N ARG A 348 -19.75 36.01 22.16
CA ARG A 348 -20.58 34.87 22.56
C ARG A 348 -21.99 35.01 21.95
N ALA A 349 -22.46 33.94 21.34
CA ALA A 349 -23.82 33.90 20.80
C ALA A 349 -24.85 34.04 21.94
N ALA A 350 -26.02 34.57 21.63
CA ALA A 350 -27.14 34.59 22.59
C ALA A 350 -27.57 33.17 22.95
N ASP A 351 -27.88 32.96 24.22
CA ASP A 351 -28.33 31.66 24.71
C ASP A 351 -29.63 31.23 24.00
N VAL A 352 -29.64 30.01 23.47
CA VAL A 352 -30.83 29.38 22.90
C VAL A 352 -31.71 28.87 24.02
N VAL A 353 -33.03 29.03 23.88
CA VAL A 353 -34.01 28.45 24.79
C VAL A 353 -34.90 27.40 24.09
N ILE A 354 -35.48 26.48 24.87
CA ILE A 354 -36.38 25.45 24.32
C ILE A 354 -37.53 26.11 23.56
N GLY A 355 -37.78 25.64 22.34
CA GLY A 355 -38.78 26.17 21.43
C GLY A 355 -38.28 27.23 20.46
N ASP A 356 -37.07 27.75 20.63
CA ASP A 356 -36.45 28.67 19.66
C ASP A 356 -36.41 28.07 18.27
N LYS A 357 -36.61 28.92 17.26
CA LYS A 357 -36.65 28.53 15.87
C LYS A 357 -35.48 29.14 15.09
N ARG A 358 -34.82 28.33 14.30
CA ARG A 358 -33.75 28.77 13.37
C ARG A 358 -33.96 28.21 11.97
N SER A 359 -33.62 28.99 10.96
CA SER A 359 -33.48 28.51 9.58
C SER A 359 -32.05 28.09 9.36
N LEU A 360 -31.83 26.79 9.09
CA LEU A 360 -30.55 26.18 8.85
C LEU A 360 -30.53 25.63 7.43
N TYR A 361 -29.36 25.55 6.82
CA TYR A 361 -29.21 24.97 5.49
C TYR A 361 -28.98 23.46 5.57
N PHE A 362 -29.60 22.74 4.61
CA PHE A 362 -29.35 21.32 4.39
C PHE A 362 -28.36 21.18 3.22
N ASN A 363 -27.10 21.05 3.55
CA ASN A 363 -25.97 21.17 2.61
C ASN A 363 -25.38 19.81 2.16
N TYR A 364 -26.13 18.71 2.34
CA TYR A 364 -25.68 17.34 2.01
C TYR A 364 -25.23 17.18 0.55
N ALA A 365 -26.01 17.72 -0.39
CA ALA A 365 -25.69 17.59 -1.82
C ALA A 365 -24.59 18.57 -2.28
N SER A 366 -24.55 19.76 -1.72
CA SER A 366 -23.56 20.79 -2.09
C SER A 366 -23.45 21.86 -1.02
N CYS A 367 -22.22 22.22 -0.69
CA CYS A 367 -21.92 23.34 0.20
C CYS A 367 -22.37 24.71 -0.38
N ASN A 368 -22.56 24.81 -1.67
CA ASN A 368 -23.03 26.03 -2.33
C ASN A 368 -24.57 26.12 -2.41
N ASP A 369 -25.29 25.07 -2.00
CA ASP A 369 -26.75 25.07 -2.02
C ASP A 369 -27.31 25.73 -0.77
N SER A 370 -27.75 26.96 -0.88
CA SER A 370 -28.47 27.71 0.14
C SER A 370 -29.99 27.68 -0.04
N THR A 371 -30.52 26.91 -0.99
CA THR A 371 -31.95 26.80 -1.28
C THR A 371 -32.66 25.79 -0.40
N GLN A 372 -31.94 24.76 0.06
CA GLN A 372 -32.47 23.71 0.91
C GLN A 372 -32.47 24.15 2.38
N VAL A 373 -33.58 24.61 2.86
CA VAL A 373 -33.71 25.13 4.23
C VAL A 373 -34.41 24.13 5.16
N ILE A 374 -33.84 23.95 6.37
CA ILE A 374 -34.41 23.24 7.51
C ILE A 374 -34.98 24.31 8.44
N ARG A 375 -36.26 24.16 8.84
CA ARG A 375 -36.88 25.00 9.86
C ARG A 375 -36.75 24.29 11.22
N ALA A 376 -35.61 24.46 11.86
CA ALA A 376 -35.27 23.80 13.10
C ALA A 376 -35.92 24.46 14.31
N ARG A 377 -36.41 23.64 15.27
CA ARG A 377 -36.90 24.05 16.58
C ARG A 377 -36.05 23.39 17.65
N ALA A 378 -35.56 24.14 18.64
CA ALA A 378 -34.80 23.60 19.74
C ALA A 378 -35.69 22.72 20.64
N VAL A 379 -35.33 21.46 20.82
CA VAL A 379 -36.11 20.48 21.62
C VAL A 379 -35.37 19.97 22.84
N TYR A 380 -34.06 20.13 22.91
CA TYR A 380 -33.24 19.86 24.08
C TYR A 380 -32.00 20.78 24.10
N ILE A 381 -31.62 21.23 25.29
CA ILE A 381 -30.42 22.04 25.49
C ILE A 381 -29.63 21.44 26.65
N GLY A 382 -28.43 20.95 26.31
CA GLY A 382 -27.48 20.39 27.27
C GLY A 382 -26.31 21.31 27.55
N THR A 383 -25.29 20.79 28.21
CA THR A 383 -24.06 21.54 28.52
C THR A 383 -23.15 21.69 27.29
N LYS A 384 -23.12 20.71 26.41
CA LYS A 384 -22.28 20.62 25.21
C LYS A 384 -23.05 20.43 23.90
N THR A 385 -24.37 20.33 23.96
CA THR A 385 -25.20 20.15 22.78
C THR A 385 -26.52 20.89 22.81
N ILE A 386 -27.02 21.21 21.61
CA ILE A 386 -28.40 21.60 21.36
C ILE A 386 -28.97 20.61 20.35
N VAL A 387 -30.12 20.00 20.71
CA VAL A 387 -30.86 19.14 19.78
C VAL A 387 -31.96 19.93 19.11
N TRP A 388 -31.99 19.90 17.81
CA TRP A 388 -32.94 20.56 16.94
C TRP A 388 -33.80 19.56 16.19
N GLU A 389 -35.10 19.80 16.14
CA GLU A 389 -36.04 19.05 15.30
C GLU A 389 -36.47 19.89 14.11
N ASP A 390 -36.47 19.33 12.90
CA ASP A 390 -37.05 19.99 11.74
C ASP A 390 -38.58 20.01 11.87
N SER A 391 -39.18 21.19 11.80
CA SER A 391 -40.64 21.39 11.89
C SER A 391 -41.42 20.72 10.73
N ALA A 392 -40.73 20.32 9.66
CA ALA A 392 -41.31 19.66 8.53
C ALA A 392 -41.33 18.12 8.66
N ASN A 393 -40.80 17.56 9.76
CA ASN A 393 -40.74 16.12 9.95
C ASN A 393 -42.13 15.49 9.97
N ALA A 394 -42.39 14.59 8.98
CA ALA A 394 -43.59 13.75 8.99
C ALA A 394 -43.29 12.47 9.80
N LEU A 395 -43.50 12.56 11.10
CA LEU A 395 -43.18 11.45 12.01
C LEU A 395 -44.29 10.39 11.96
N VAL A 396 -43.92 9.16 12.31
CA VAL A 396 -44.88 8.06 12.47
C VAL A 396 -45.91 8.45 13.55
N ALA A 397 -47.18 8.21 13.34
CA ALA A 397 -48.25 8.53 14.28
C ALA A 397 -47.96 7.93 15.66
N GLY A 398 -48.08 8.76 16.70
CA GLY A 398 -47.78 8.38 18.08
C GLY A 398 -46.31 8.46 18.50
N THR A 399 -45.36 8.73 17.59
CA THR A 399 -43.92 8.80 17.91
C THR A 399 -43.44 10.18 18.28
N SER A 400 -44.18 11.26 17.91
CA SER A 400 -43.77 12.66 18.21
C SER A 400 -43.57 12.92 19.69
N ALA A 401 -44.51 12.48 20.55
CA ALA A 401 -44.41 12.64 22.00
C ALA A 401 -43.26 11.78 22.58
N ALA A 402 -43.07 10.55 22.07
CA ALA A 402 -42.02 9.67 22.50
C ALA A 402 -40.63 10.20 22.08
N LEU A 403 -40.49 10.86 20.94
CA LEU A 403 -39.24 11.45 20.46
C LEU A 403 -38.74 12.60 21.36
N ALA A 404 -39.59 13.35 22.03
CA ALA A 404 -39.16 14.39 22.95
C ALA A 404 -38.27 13.83 24.07
N SER A 405 -38.60 12.66 24.62
CA SER A 405 -37.78 11.99 25.62
C SER A 405 -36.50 11.40 25.01
N VAL A 406 -36.58 10.92 23.77
CA VAL A 406 -35.42 10.31 23.07
C VAL A 406 -34.43 11.40 22.67
N TYR A 407 -34.85 12.54 22.18
CA TYR A 407 -33.97 13.69 21.92
C TYR A 407 -33.23 14.14 23.17
N ALA A 408 -33.92 14.21 24.32
CA ALA A 408 -33.30 14.53 25.61
C ALA A 408 -32.25 13.45 25.98
N ARG A 409 -32.55 12.16 25.79
CA ARG A 409 -31.58 11.06 26.05
C ARG A 409 -30.33 11.16 25.17
N ILE A 410 -30.49 11.44 23.87
CA ILE A 410 -29.33 11.62 22.95
C ILE A 410 -28.44 12.74 23.48
N GLY A 411 -29.01 13.90 23.81
CA GLY A 411 -28.24 15.04 24.31
C GLY A 411 -27.58 14.75 25.66
N GLN A 412 -28.29 14.07 26.57
CA GLN A 412 -27.73 13.66 27.87
C GLN A 412 -26.58 12.69 27.76
N VAL A 413 -26.70 11.65 26.93
CA VAL A 413 -25.62 10.68 26.71
C VAL A 413 -24.39 11.36 26.08
N PHE A 414 -24.65 12.28 25.15
CA PHE A 414 -23.56 13.05 24.52
C PHE A 414 -22.82 13.91 25.57
N ASP A 415 -23.53 14.67 26.36
CA ASP A 415 -22.93 15.56 27.36
C ASP A 415 -22.19 14.83 28.47
N LEU A 416 -22.72 13.67 28.91
CA LEU A 416 -22.11 12.88 29.98
C LEU A 416 -20.84 12.14 29.54
N ASP A 417 -20.88 11.47 28.37
CA ASP A 417 -19.86 10.50 27.97
C ASP A 417 -19.24 10.75 26.61
N GLN A 418 -20.05 10.96 25.57
CA GLN A 418 -19.57 10.93 24.20
C GLN A 418 -18.69 12.13 23.85
N TYR A 419 -19.07 13.33 24.33
CA TYR A 419 -18.26 14.52 24.14
C TYR A 419 -16.84 14.32 24.69
N ASN A 420 -16.71 13.81 25.91
CA ASN A 420 -15.42 13.58 26.55
C ASN A 420 -14.65 12.44 25.86
N THR A 421 -15.34 11.40 25.40
CA THR A 421 -14.72 10.30 24.62
C THR A 421 -14.08 10.85 23.34
N VAL A 422 -14.82 11.65 22.57
CA VAL A 422 -14.29 12.26 21.34
C VAL A 422 -13.17 13.24 21.67
N LYS A 423 -13.39 14.13 22.64
CA LYS A 423 -12.40 15.14 23.02
C LYS A 423 -11.05 14.53 23.43
N ASN A 424 -11.10 13.50 24.27
CA ASN A 424 -9.90 12.86 24.81
C ASN A 424 -9.20 11.94 23.81
N GLY A 425 -9.98 11.32 22.92
CA GLY A 425 -9.46 10.37 21.92
C GLY A 425 -9.00 11.02 20.60
N PHE A 426 -9.66 12.11 20.19
CA PHE A 426 -9.49 12.65 18.83
C PHE A 426 -9.24 14.15 18.79
N GLY A 427 -9.47 14.85 19.89
CA GLY A 427 -9.41 16.30 19.99
C GLY A 427 -10.77 16.93 20.21
N ASP A 428 -10.76 18.19 20.64
CA ASP A 428 -11.99 18.89 21.01
C ASP A 428 -12.85 19.22 19.78
N PRO A 429 -14.07 18.69 19.63
CA PRO A 429 -14.95 19.04 18.53
C PRO A 429 -15.30 20.54 18.54
N LEU A 430 -15.29 21.19 19.70
CA LEU A 430 -15.54 22.63 19.86
C LEU A 430 -14.25 23.48 19.72
N ARG A 431 -13.16 22.93 19.21
CA ARG A 431 -11.87 23.65 19.07
C ARG A 431 -12.00 24.92 18.21
N ARG A 432 -12.93 24.95 17.28
CA ARG A 432 -13.18 26.11 16.42
C ARG A 432 -14.36 26.98 16.84
N ASP A 433 -15.16 26.51 17.75
CA ASP A 433 -16.34 27.22 18.26
C ASP A 433 -16.12 28.75 18.51
N PRO A 434 -15.01 29.18 19.15
CA PRO A 434 -14.78 30.61 19.33
C PRO A 434 -14.69 31.44 18.03
N ILE A 435 -14.44 30.79 16.89
CA ILE A 435 -14.32 31.44 15.58
C ILE A 435 -15.59 31.27 14.77
N THR A 436 -16.31 30.17 14.95
CA THR A 436 -17.54 29.82 14.26
C THR A 436 -18.74 30.55 14.85
N ASP A 437 -19.57 29.95 15.66
CA ASP A 437 -20.77 30.58 16.27
C ASP A 437 -20.60 30.96 17.74
N ASN A 438 -19.55 30.47 18.40
CA ASN A 438 -19.16 30.80 19.77
C ASN A 438 -20.28 30.62 20.80
N ASP A 439 -21.00 29.52 20.74
CA ASP A 439 -22.05 29.18 21.70
C ASP A 439 -21.66 28.03 22.65
N GLY A 440 -20.54 27.37 22.40
CA GLY A 440 -19.99 26.29 23.22
C GLY A 440 -20.71 24.96 23.05
N LYS A 441 -21.42 24.75 21.94
CA LYS A 441 -22.32 23.62 21.69
C LYS A 441 -22.08 22.93 20.34
N VAL A 442 -22.34 21.66 20.31
CA VAL A 442 -22.54 20.89 19.05
C VAL A 442 -24.05 20.90 18.76
N HIS A 443 -24.42 21.30 17.58
CA HIS A 443 -25.80 21.34 17.11
C HIS A 443 -26.17 20.01 16.43
N MET A 444 -27.14 19.28 16.99
CA MET A 444 -27.65 18.03 16.43
C MET A 444 -29.01 18.27 15.78
N ILE A 445 -29.07 18.21 14.48
CA ILE A 445 -30.24 18.48 13.67
C ILE A 445 -30.85 17.18 13.18
N PHE A 446 -32.10 16.90 13.54
CA PHE A 446 -32.83 15.74 13.05
C PHE A 446 -33.88 16.14 12.03
N THR A 447 -33.71 15.67 10.77
CA THR A 447 -34.55 16.05 9.62
C THR A 447 -34.88 14.88 8.72
N GLN A 448 -36.15 14.81 8.29
CA GLN A 448 -36.60 13.83 7.30
C GLN A 448 -35.98 14.04 5.90
N LYS A 449 -35.37 15.21 5.62
CA LYS A 449 -34.67 15.42 4.35
C LYS A 449 -33.53 14.40 4.17
N LEU A 450 -32.92 13.96 5.26
CA LEU A 450 -31.87 12.95 5.22
C LEU A 450 -32.41 11.54 5.00
N ASN A 451 -33.66 11.26 5.41
CA ASN A 451 -34.28 9.93 5.22
C ASN A 451 -34.34 9.50 3.74
N GLY A 452 -34.46 10.44 2.83
CA GLY A 452 -34.49 10.21 1.38
C GLY A 452 -33.10 10.03 0.75
N THR A 453 -32.03 10.10 1.54
CA THR A 453 -30.64 9.98 1.06
C THR A 453 -30.04 8.61 1.38
N SER A 454 -28.79 8.38 0.96
CA SER A 454 -28.04 7.18 1.33
C SER A 454 -27.46 7.23 2.75
N ALA A 455 -27.40 8.40 3.39
CA ALA A 455 -26.79 8.58 4.70
C ALA A 455 -27.82 8.47 5.83
N ALA A 456 -27.42 7.90 6.95
CA ALA A 456 -28.18 7.91 8.19
C ALA A 456 -27.92 9.17 9.02
N ALA A 457 -26.71 9.68 8.93
CA ALA A 457 -26.25 10.95 9.45
C ALA A 457 -25.09 11.45 8.60
N TYR A 458 -24.70 12.69 8.79
CA TYR A 458 -23.47 13.24 8.23
C TYR A 458 -23.01 14.48 8.98
N VAL A 459 -21.71 14.73 8.80
CA VAL A 459 -21.02 15.97 9.15
C VAL A 459 -20.30 16.46 7.91
N THR A 460 -20.14 17.74 7.71
CA THR A 460 -19.42 18.29 6.56
C THR A 460 -18.44 19.38 6.99
N SER A 461 -17.28 19.42 6.33
CA SER A 461 -16.31 20.51 6.47
C SER A 461 -16.88 21.86 6.04
N CYS A 462 -17.95 21.86 5.23
CA CYS A 462 -18.68 23.06 4.82
C CYS A 462 -19.02 23.98 5.99
N ASP A 463 -19.55 23.41 7.08
CA ASP A 463 -20.00 24.19 8.24
C ASP A 463 -18.86 24.78 9.06
N GLN A 464 -17.62 24.38 8.78
CA GLN A 464 -16.43 24.96 9.41
C GLN A 464 -15.90 26.21 8.70
N PHE A 465 -16.51 26.62 7.57
CA PHE A 465 -16.13 27.78 6.77
C PHE A 465 -17.25 28.81 6.73
N PRO A 466 -16.93 30.10 6.77
CA PRO A 466 -17.92 31.16 6.71
C PRO A 466 -18.62 31.21 5.35
N ARG A 467 -19.87 31.67 5.34
CA ARG A 467 -20.62 31.92 4.10
C ARG A 467 -19.92 32.95 3.23
N GLY A 468 -20.02 32.80 1.92
CA GLY A 468 -19.44 33.73 0.95
C GLY A 468 -18.17 33.27 0.26
N PHE A 469 -17.51 32.24 0.75
CA PHE A 469 -16.24 31.70 0.21
C PHE A 469 -16.38 30.43 -0.63
N GLY A 470 -17.51 30.20 -1.25
CA GLY A 470 -17.85 28.94 -1.90
C GLY A 470 -18.55 27.97 -0.94
N ALA A 471 -19.00 28.47 0.21
CA ALA A 471 -19.70 27.75 1.25
C ALA A 471 -21.04 28.45 1.56
N GLN A 472 -21.86 28.73 0.56
CA GLN A 472 -23.14 29.46 0.72
C GLN A 472 -24.15 28.72 1.60
N GLY A 473 -24.10 27.37 1.58
CA GLY A 473 -24.93 26.50 2.42
C GLY A 473 -24.34 26.22 3.81
N SER A 474 -23.26 26.88 4.19
CA SER A 474 -22.67 26.73 5.52
C SER A 474 -23.59 27.27 6.62
N ASN A 475 -23.70 26.53 7.72
CA ASN A 475 -24.32 27.01 8.95
C ASN A 475 -23.32 27.66 9.92
N PHE A 476 -22.04 27.53 9.64
CA PHE A 476 -20.89 28.10 10.30
C PHE A 476 -20.86 27.84 11.81
N GLY A 477 -20.71 26.59 12.15
CA GLY A 477 -20.65 26.06 13.52
C GLY A 477 -20.37 24.57 13.52
N GLU A 478 -20.57 23.93 14.64
CA GLU A 478 -20.35 22.52 14.87
C GLU A 478 -21.65 21.73 14.69
N PHE A 479 -21.95 21.31 13.45
CA PHE A 479 -23.25 20.72 13.07
C PHE A 479 -23.15 19.23 12.77
N PHE A 480 -24.07 18.48 13.37
CA PHE A 480 -24.40 17.09 13.06
C PHE A 480 -25.81 17.04 12.46
N TYR A 481 -26.02 16.25 11.44
CA TYR A 481 -27.31 16.03 10.80
C TYR A 481 -27.68 14.56 10.86
N GLY A 482 -28.86 14.24 11.40
CA GLY A 482 -29.38 12.87 11.54
C GLY A 482 -30.77 12.69 10.93
N MET A 483 -31.03 11.47 10.46
CA MET A 483 -32.34 11.06 10.01
C MET A 483 -33.33 10.93 11.19
N VAL A 484 -34.63 10.90 10.90
CA VAL A 484 -35.70 10.68 11.89
C VAL A 484 -36.36 9.30 11.70
N PRO A 485 -37.00 8.73 12.74
CA PRO A 485 -37.71 7.47 12.60
C PRO A 485 -38.93 7.62 11.66
N THR A 486 -39.11 6.65 10.76
CA THR A 486 -40.21 6.62 9.80
C THR A 486 -40.41 5.21 9.25
N THR A 487 -41.65 4.88 8.89
CA THR A 487 -42.01 3.62 8.22
C THR A 487 -41.93 3.71 6.69
N SER A 488 -41.79 4.92 6.15
CA SER A 488 -41.97 5.19 4.71
C SER A 488 -40.69 5.31 3.91
N THR A 489 -39.54 4.96 4.47
CA THR A 489 -38.28 5.19 3.79
C THR A 489 -37.63 3.93 3.23
N PRO A 490 -36.94 4.06 2.09
CA PRO A 490 -36.04 3.02 1.59
C PRO A 490 -34.78 2.84 2.42
N ASN A 491 -34.51 3.67 3.44
CA ASN A 491 -33.35 3.56 4.28
C ASN A 491 -33.48 2.40 5.27
N VAL A 492 -32.70 1.36 5.09
CA VAL A 492 -32.73 0.14 5.93
C VAL A 492 -32.36 0.39 7.40
N ASN A 493 -31.81 1.54 7.72
CA ASN A 493 -31.45 1.94 9.08
C ASN A 493 -32.59 2.72 9.77
N SER A 494 -33.66 3.09 9.05
CA SER A 494 -34.81 3.73 9.67
C SER A 494 -35.64 2.70 10.42
N THR A 495 -35.84 2.91 11.70
CA THR A 495 -36.79 2.14 12.50
C THR A 495 -38.00 3.02 12.83
N ALA A 496 -39.17 2.42 12.87
CA ALA A 496 -40.37 3.11 13.31
C ALA A 496 -40.43 3.28 14.83
N SER A 497 -39.68 2.46 15.56
CA SER A 497 -39.62 2.48 17.03
C SER A 497 -38.67 3.59 17.51
N PRO A 498 -39.09 4.48 18.42
CA PRO A 498 -38.21 5.48 19.03
C PRO A 498 -36.99 4.88 19.73
N ASP A 499 -37.14 3.77 20.45
CA ASP A 499 -36.04 3.13 21.16
C ASP A 499 -35.05 2.45 20.19
N GLY A 500 -35.55 1.79 19.12
CA GLY A 500 -34.70 1.23 18.08
C GLY A 500 -33.92 2.32 17.34
N TRP A 501 -34.58 3.45 17.05
CA TRP A 501 -33.95 4.62 16.46
C TRP A 501 -32.90 5.23 17.40
N PHE A 502 -33.19 5.35 18.68
CA PHE A 502 -32.25 5.82 19.69
C PHE A 502 -30.98 4.94 19.71
N ALA A 503 -31.17 3.63 19.86
CA ALA A 503 -30.05 2.67 19.91
C ALA A 503 -29.15 2.70 18.65
N PHE A 504 -29.75 3.01 17.51
CA PHE A 504 -29.00 3.24 16.28
C PHE A 504 -28.30 4.59 16.28
N MET A 505 -28.99 5.66 16.67
CA MET A 505 -28.54 7.03 16.50
C MET A 505 -27.46 7.43 17.52
N GLU A 506 -27.51 6.95 18.76
CA GLU A 506 -26.55 7.36 19.78
C GLU A 506 -25.11 6.98 19.45
N ARG A 507 -24.88 5.79 18.87
CA ARG A 507 -23.53 5.42 18.37
C ARG A 507 -23.15 6.19 17.11
N THR A 508 -24.15 6.51 16.26
CA THR A 508 -23.95 7.33 15.07
C THR A 508 -23.51 8.74 15.46
N VAL A 509 -24.02 9.28 16.54
CA VAL A 509 -23.60 10.60 17.07
C VAL A 509 -22.10 10.60 17.41
N VAL A 510 -21.59 9.62 18.15
CA VAL A 510 -20.17 9.60 18.52
C VAL A 510 -19.26 9.40 17.29
N HIS A 511 -19.73 8.63 16.30
CA HIS A 511 -19.07 8.45 15.01
C HIS A 511 -18.93 9.78 14.26
N GLU A 512 -20.05 10.48 14.05
CA GLU A 512 -20.08 11.72 13.27
C GLU A 512 -19.42 12.90 14.01
N VAL A 513 -19.58 13.01 15.31
CA VAL A 513 -18.92 14.08 16.07
C VAL A 513 -17.39 13.92 16.09
N LYS A 514 -16.90 12.68 15.93
CA LYS A 514 -15.47 12.46 15.71
C LYS A 514 -15.01 13.14 14.41
N HIS A 515 -15.83 13.14 13.35
CA HIS A 515 -15.51 13.87 12.11
C HIS A 515 -15.40 15.38 12.34
N ILE A 516 -16.29 15.98 13.19
CA ILE A 516 -16.15 17.38 13.59
C ILE A 516 -14.79 17.63 14.26
N ALA A 517 -14.40 16.76 15.21
CA ALA A 517 -13.12 16.88 15.89
C ALA A 517 -11.93 16.75 14.93
N SER A 518 -12.02 15.84 13.94
CA SER A 518 -11.00 15.65 12.90
C SER A 518 -10.83 16.92 12.06
N VAL A 519 -11.92 17.45 11.52
CA VAL A 519 -11.88 18.68 10.71
C VAL A 519 -11.32 19.84 11.52
N ALA A 520 -11.81 20.04 12.74
CA ALA A 520 -11.36 21.12 13.62
C ALA A 520 -9.87 21.00 13.96
N SER A 521 -9.39 19.79 14.28
CA SER A 521 -7.99 19.52 14.59
C SER A 521 -7.06 19.73 13.39
N ARG A 522 -7.43 19.19 12.22
CA ARG A 522 -6.65 19.35 11.00
C ARG A 522 -6.60 20.80 10.53
N TYR A 523 -7.71 21.51 10.66
CA TYR A 523 -7.74 22.93 10.37
C TYR A 523 -6.78 23.72 11.27
N ALA A 524 -6.83 23.47 12.58
CA ALA A 524 -5.99 24.16 13.55
C ALA A 524 -4.49 23.83 13.39
N ASN A 525 -4.17 22.61 12.94
CA ASN A 525 -2.80 22.16 12.70
C ASN A 525 -2.31 22.46 11.27
N LEU A 526 -3.03 23.29 10.53
CA LEU A 526 -2.66 23.74 9.19
C LEU A 526 -2.53 22.61 8.16
N ALA A 527 -3.20 21.47 8.38
CA ALA A 527 -3.20 20.37 7.40
C ALA A 527 -3.78 20.84 6.07
N PRO A 528 -3.12 20.52 4.93
CA PRO A 528 -3.59 20.96 3.62
C PRO A 528 -4.82 20.22 3.12
N VAL A 529 -5.04 19.01 3.60
CA VAL A 529 -6.15 18.11 3.23
C VAL A 529 -6.76 17.44 4.47
N LEU A 530 -7.99 16.99 4.36
CA LEU A 530 -8.58 16.06 5.34
C LEU A 530 -7.91 14.68 5.26
N GLU A 531 -8.20 13.84 6.24
CA GLU A 531 -7.79 12.44 6.23
C GLU A 531 -8.36 11.72 5.02
N GLU A 532 -7.69 10.65 4.58
CA GLU A 532 -8.24 9.77 3.55
C GLU A 532 -9.47 9.04 4.11
N ALA A 533 -10.50 8.90 3.26
CA ALA A 533 -11.81 8.38 3.67
C ALA A 533 -11.72 7.04 4.41
N TRP A 534 -10.87 6.12 3.95
CA TRP A 534 -10.71 4.82 4.60
C TRP A 534 -10.23 4.93 6.05
N LEU A 535 -9.25 5.80 6.31
CA LEU A 535 -8.68 5.97 7.64
C LEU A 535 -9.58 6.85 8.52
N GLU A 536 -10.24 7.84 7.94
CA GLU A 536 -11.22 8.69 8.61
C GLU A 536 -12.40 7.87 9.14
N GLU A 537 -12.97 6.97 8.32
CA GLU A 537 -14.07 6.09 8.68
C GLU A 537 -13.63 4.99 9.68
N GLY A 538 -12.46 4.39 9.44
CA GLY A 538 -11.90 3.40 10.38
C GLY A 538 -11.67 3.99 11.77
N THR A 539 -11.22 5.24 11.86
CA THR A 539 -11.05 5.93 13.15
C THR A 539 -12.37 6.42 13.76
N ALA A 540 -13.40 6.70 12.96
CA ALA A 540 -14.74 6.93 13.47
C ALA A 540 -15.34 5.66 14.13
N ARG A 541 -15.03 4.47 13.57
CA ARG A 541 -15.32 3.19 14.23
C ARG A 541 -14.52 2.99 15.52
N GLN A 542 -13.31 3.53 15.63
CA GLN A 542 -12.58 3.55 16.90
C GLN A 542 -13.28 4.42 17.94
N ALA A 543 -13.94 5.52 17.55
CA ALA A 543 -14.72 6.34 18.47
C ALA A 543 -15.93 5.57 19.02
N GLU A 544 -16.65 4.81 18.18
CA GLU A 544 -17.72 3.91 18.60
C GLU A 544 -17.21 2.87 19.62
N GLU A 545 -16.06 2.24 19.31
CA GLU A 545 -15.41 1.26 20.18
C GLU A 545 -14.97 1.87 21.51
N LEU A 546 -14.27 3.00 21.46
CA LEU A 546 -13.70 3.65 22.62
C LEU A 546 -14.81 4.05 23.61
N TRP A 547 -15.91 4.61 23.09
CA TRP A 547 -17.09 4.92 23.89
C TRP A 547 -17.72 3.66 24.48
N SER A 548 -17.95 2.61 23.67
CA SER A 548 -18.55 1.36 24.12
C SER A 548 -17.71 0.67 25.20
N ARG A 549 -16.38 0.63 25.04
CA ARG A 549 -15.49 -0.06 26.00
C ARG A 549 -15.40 0.69 27.33
N SER A 550 -15.25 2.00 27.29
CA SER A 550 -14.96 2.79 28.47
C SER A 550 -16.22 3.15 29.27
N ALA A 551 -17.24 3.70 28.58
CA ALA A 551 -18.41 4.26 29.25
C ALA A 551 -19.49 3.22 29.56
N LEU A 552 -19.66 2.21 28.70
CA LEU A 552 -20.78 1.29 28.76
C LEU A 552 -20.41 -0.09 29.30
N TYR A 553 -19.27 -0.62 28.89
CA TYR A 553 -18.92 -2.03 29.14
C TYR A 553 -17.66 -2.22 29.97
N ASN A 554 -16.98 -1.14 30.32
CA ASN A 554 -15.77 -1.15 31.16
C ASN A 554 -14.73 -2.19 30.71
N ALA A 555 -14.53 -2.31 29.38
CA ALA A 555 -13.55 -3.20 28.82
C ALA A 555 -12.20 -2.48 28.68
N ALA A 556 -11.17 -3.01 29.33
CA ALA A 556 -9.86 -2.36 29.40
C ALA A 556 -9.11 -2.37 28.05
N PHE A 557 -8.28 -1.37 27.84
CA PHE A 557 -7.24 -1.40 26.79
C PHE A 557 -6.32 -2.59 27.01
N ARG A 558 -6.11 -3.40 25.98
CA ARG A 558 -5.35 -4.66 26.03
C ARG A 558 -5.85 -5.66 27.07
N GLY A 559 -7.19 -5.64 27.34
CA GLY A 559 -7.81 -6.50 28.33
C GLY A 559 -8.14 -7.91 27.85
N ASN A 560 -7.79 -8.23 26.60
CA ASN A 560 -8.09 -9.52 25.92
C ASN A 560 -9.54 -9.98 26.14
N THR A 561 -10.49 -9.04 25.86
CA THR A 561 -11.90 -9.23 26.15
C THR A 561 -12.50 -10.30 25.26
N GLY A 562 -12.82 -11.46 25.84
CA GLY A 562 -13.49 -12.57 25.18
C GLY A 562 -15.01 -12.52 25.28
N PHE A 563 -15.68 -13.52 24.71
CA PHE A 563 -17.14 -13.59 24.64
C PHE A 563 -17.82 -13.56 26.02
N GLY A 564 -17.32 -14.33 27.00
CA GLY A 564 -17.92 -14.39 28.33
C GLY A 564 -18.00 -13.04 29.02
N THR A 565 -16.89 -12.28 29.01
CA THR A 565 -16.82 -10.92 29.57
C THR A 565 -17.70 -9.97 28.77
N ALA A 566 -17.63 -10.01 27.45
CA ALA A 566 -18.42 -9.17 26.57
C ALA A 566 -19.93 -9.43 26.71
N ALA A 567 -20.34 -10.69 26.83
CA ALA A 567 -21.73 -11.06 27.02
C ALA A 567 -22.27 -10.60 28.39
N SER A 568 -21.49 -10.81 29.48
CA SER A 568 -21.88 -10.35 30.82
C SER A 568 -22.00 -8.83 30.93
N ASN A 569 -21.24 -8.09 30.14
CA ASN A 569 -21.29 -6.63 30.05
C ASN A 569 -22.35 -6.11 29.06
N GLY A 570 -23.07 -6.99 28.34
CA GLY A 570 -24.10 -6.61 27.38
C GLY A 570 -23.60 -6.12 26.02
N ILE A 571 -22.33 -6.31 25.69
CA ILE A 571 -21.73 -5.89 24.40
C ILE A 571 -22.46 -6.52 23.20
N PHE A 572 -23.02 -7.72 23.37
CA PHE A 572 -23.71 -8.49 22.32
C PHE A 572 -25.24 -8.41 22.37
N CYS A 573 -25.81 -7.57 23.25
CA CYS A 573 -27.26 -7.40 23.32
C CYS A 573 -27.86 -6.99 21.97
N ASP A 574 -28.98 -7.56 21.62
CA ASP A 574 -29.78 -7.19 20.45
C ASP A 574 -31.26 -7.05 20.84
N PHE A 575 -31.72 -5.82 21.04
CA PHE A 575 -33.10 -5.54 21.43
C PHE A 575 -34.13 -6.07 20.40
N ALA A 576 -33.76 -6.13 19.14
CA ALA A 576 -34.66 -6.63 18.11
C ALA A 576 -34.94 -8.14 18.27
N ARG A 577 -34.15 -8.86 19.05
CA ARG A 577 -34.25 -10.30 19.27
C ARG A 577 -34.65 -10.70 20.68
N ALA A 578 -34.95 -9.77 21.54
CA ALA A 578 -35.34 -10.02 22.93
C ALA A 578 -34.34 -10.94 23.67
N ASP A 579 -33.04 -10.68 23.49
CA ASP A 579 -31.96 -11.48 24.07
C ASP A 579 -31.93 -11.33 25.59
N ALA A 580 -31.75 -12.43 26.32
CA ALA A 580 -31.67 -12.43 27.78
C ALA A 580 -30.54 -11.56 28.34
N THR A 581 -29.43 -11.38 27.56
CA THR A 581 -28.34 -10.44 27.91
C THR A 581 -28.77 -8.97 27.82
N CYS A 582 -29.83 -8.66 27.08
CA CYS A 582 -30.40 -7.33 26.97
C CYS A 582 -31.24 -6.93 28.18
N ALA A 583 -31.93 -7.85 28.83
CA ALA A 583 -32.85 -7.55 29.90
C ALA A 583 -32.14 -6.89 31.10
N ALA A 584 -30.94 -7.32 31.46
CA ALA A 584 -30.12 -6.70 32.49
C ALA A 584 -29.58 -5.32 32.11
N ASN A 585 -29.39 -5.09 30.82
CA ASN A 585 -28.84 -3.83 30.26
C ASN A 585 -29.93 -2.82 29.91
N ASP A 586 -31.15 -3.27 29.63
CA ASP A 586 -32.29 -2.35 29.40
C ASP A 586 -32.56 -1.48 30.64
N ALA A 587 -32.42 -2.06 31.83
CA ALA A 587 -32.55 -1.30 33.10
C ALA A 587 -31.48 -0.19 33.22
N LEU A 588 -30.33 -0.38 32.63
CA LEU A 588 -29.24 0.62 32.57
C LEU A 588 -29.31 1.47 31.30
N ARG A 589 -30.28 1.22 30.40
CA ARG A 589 -30.43 1.89 29.10
C ARG A 589 -29.16 1.91 28.24
N ARG A 590 -28.41 0.80 28.24
CA ARG A 590 -27.21 0.65 27.44
C ARG A 590 -27.57 0.36 25.96
N PRO A 591 -26.80 0.88 25.01
CA PRO A 591 -27.12 0.72 23.59
C PRO A 591 -27.03 -0.75 23.16
N SER A 592 -28.01 -1.15 22.38
CA SER A 592 -28.23 -2.54 21.95
C SER A 592 -27.33 -3.01 20.83
N TYR A 593 -26.45 -2.29 20.31
CA TYR A 593 -25.66 -2.71 19.15
C TYR A 593 -24.17 -2.56 19.35
N GLY A 594 -23.69 -2.10 20.44
CA GLY A 594 -22.31 -1.90 20.81
C GLY A 594 -21.28 -2.55 19.90
N MET A 595 -20.38 -3.30 20.46
CA MET A 595 -19.32 -3.97 19.71
C MET A 595 -19.78 -5.14 18.80
N ARG A 596 -21.00 -5.67 19.01
CA ARG A 596 -21.51 -6.76 18.16
C ARG A 596 -21.53 -6.36 16.67
N ARG A 597 -21.86 -5.12 16.37
CA ARG A 597 -21.84 -4.61 14.99
C ARG A 597 -20.44 -4.74 14.38
N HIS A 598 -19.41 -4.39 15.13
CA HIS A 598 -18.02 -4.47 14.67
C HIS A 598 -17.66 -5.90 14.26
N PHE A 599 -17.96 -6.88 15.11
CA PHE A 599 -17.67 -8.29 14.81
C PHE A 599 -18.55 -8.87 13.70
N ASN A 600 -19.78 -8.39 13.55
CA ASN A 600 -20.65 -8.79 12.45
C ASN A 600 -20.21 -8.21 11.10
N GLU A 601 -19.76 -6.97 11.06
CA GLU A 601 -19.39 -6.28 9.83
C GLU A 601 -17.97 -6.65 9.35
N ILE A 602 -17.05 -7.07 10.24
CA ILE A 602 -15.74 -7.60 9.82
C ILE A 602 -15.81 -9.07 9.34
N LEU A 603 -16.89 -9.78 9.63
CA LEU A 603 -17.04 -11.20 9.29
C LEU A 603 -16.72 -11.52 7.83
N PRO A 604 -17.19 -10.77 6.81
CA PRO A 604 -16.83 -11.03 5.41
C PRO A 604 -15.33 -10.95 5.16
N LYS A 605 -14.60 -10.03 5.81
CA LYS A 605 -13.14 -9.96 5.73
C LYS A 605 -12.47 -11.23 6.28
N LEU A 606 -12.99 -11.79 7.35
CA LEU A 606 -12.45 -13.01 7.93
C LEU A 606 -12.80 -14.26 7.09
N GLN A 607 -13.92 -14.26 6.38
CA GLN A 607 -14.33 -15.35 5.49
C GLN A 607 -13.62 -15.33 4.14
N GLU A 608 -13.41 -14.12 3.58
CA GLU A 608 -12.79 -13.89 2.28
C GLU A 608 -11.64 -12.88 2.41
N PRO A 609 -10.56 -13.23 3.10
CA PRO A 609 -9.53 -12.26 3.47
C PRO A 609 -8.80 -11.63 2.27
N TRP A 610 -8.81 -12.30 1.10
CA TRP A 610 -8.22 -11.80 -0.15
C TRP A 610 -9.06 -10.74 -0.86
N ASN A 611 -10.38 -10.71 -0.58
CA ASN A 611 -11.36 -9.88 -1.29
C ASN A 611 -11.63 -8.54 -0.60
N TRP A 612 -11.22 -8.36 0.66
CA TRP A 612 -11.53 -7.17 1.45
C TRP A 612 -10.28 -6.39 1.83
N SER A 613 -10.21 -5.14 1.34
CA SER A 613 -9.12 -4.19 1.56
C SER A 613 -9.42 -3.27 2.74
N PRO A 614 -8.43 -2.83 3.51
CA PRO A 614 -8.61 -1.71 4.43
C PRO A 614 -8.69 -0.35 3.71
N TYR A 615 -8.23 -0.27 2.46
CA TYR A 615 -8.17 0.95 1.65
C TYR A 615 -9.44 1.18 0.82
N GLY A 616 -10.59 0.85 1.38
CA GLY A 616 -11.86 1.02 0.71
C GLY A 616 -12.19 2.49 0.44
N ASP A 617 -12.81 2.73 -0.71
CA ASP A 617 -13.34 4.06 -1.10
C ASP A 617 -14.86 4.02 -1.27
N GLY A 618 -15.52 2.93 -0.86
CA GLY A 618 -16.96 2.69 -1.05
C GLY A 618 -17.34 2.25 -2.46
N THR A 619 -16.40 2.19 -3.41
CA THR A 619 -16.64 1.69 -4.75
C THR A 619 -16.26 0.20 -4.82
N GLY A 620 -17.18 -0.66 -5.25
CA GLY A 620 -16.89 -2.09 -5.44
C GLY A 620 -16.76 -2.94 -4.17
N GLN A 621 -16.78 -2.35 -2.98
CA GLN A 621 -16.85 -3.03 -1.68
C GLN A 621 -17.98 -2.45 -0.84
N SER A 622 -18.57 -3.25 0.08
CA SER A 622 -19.56 -2.73 1.03
C SER A 622 -18.89 -1.78 2.02
N GLY A 623 -19.45 -0.59 2.20
CA GLY A 623 -18.95 0.44 3.11
C GLY A 623 -18.80 -0.07 4.53
N SER A 624 -19.78 -0.80 5.05
CA SER A 624 -19.72 -1.35 6.41
C SER A 624 -18.55 -2.32 6.59
N VAL A 625 -18.23 -3.14 5.60
CA VAL A 625 -17.14 -4.14 5.69
C VAL A 625 -15.77 -3.47 5.61
N PHE A 626 -15.57 -2.50 4.71
CA PHE A 626 -14.25 -1.85 4.64
C PHE A 626 -14.00 -0.95 5.86
N TYR A 627 -15.02 -0.26 6.42
CA TYR A 627 -14.90 0.50 7.67
C TYR A 627 -14.41 -0.39 8.81
N GLN A 628 -14.96 -1.60 8.92
CA GLN A 628 -14.54 -2.54 9.96
C GLN A 628 -13.20 -3.21 9.66
N THR A 629 -12.86 -3.41 8.40
CA THR A 629 -11.53 -3.88 8.00
C THR A 629 -10.48 -2.86 8.42
N THR A 630 -10.72 -1.58 8.16
CA THR A 630 -9.83 -0.50 8.61
C THR A 630 -9.83 -0.33 10.12
N TRP A 631 -11.00 -0.43 10.77
CA TRP A 631 -11.06 -0.45 12.23
C TRP A 631 -10.13 -1.50 12.82
N SER A 632 -10.13 -2.72 12.31
CA SER A 632 -9.29 -3.79 12.83
C SER A 632 -7.79 -3.55 12.59
N LEU A 633 -7.42 -2.93 11.47
CA LEU A 633 -6.05 -2.50 11.19
C LEU A 633 -5.60 -1.40 12.17
N VAL A 634 -6.43 -0.39 12.38
CA VAL A 634 -6.15 0.71 13.32
C VAL A 634 -6.10 0.18 14.75
N ARG A 635 -7.01 -0.74 15.12
CA ARG A 635 -6.99 -1.41 16.43
C ARG A 635 -5.67 -2.16 16.66
N PHE A 636 -5.22 -2.94 15.68
CA PHE A 636 -3.93 -3.61 15.74
C PHE A 636 -2.78 -2.61 15.90
N ALA A 637 -2.79 -1.50 15.14
CA ALA A 637 -1.77 -0.47 15.24
C ALA A 637 -1.71 0.16 16.64
N ILE A 638 -2.87 0.47 17.22
CA ILE A 638 -2.98 0.99 18.58
C ILE A 638 -2.48 -0.04 19.60
N ASP A 639 -2.91 -1.29 19.48
CA ASP A 639 -2.55 -2.38 20.39
C ASP A 639 -1.05 -2.65 20.37
N ARG A 640 -0.44 -2.55 19.20
CA ARG A 640 0.98 -2.87 19.04
C ARG A 640 1.90 -1.71 19.36
N TYR A 641 1.55 -0.49 18.93
CA TYR A 641 2.45 0.66 18.92
C TYR A 641 1.96 1.83 19.80
N GLY A 642 0.67 1.87 20.17
CA GLY A 642 0.12 2.93 21.00
C GLY A 642 0.50 2.78 22.48
N ALA A 643 0.80 3.90 23.15
CA ALA A 643 0.91 3.92 24.61
C ALA A 643 -0.47 3.79 25.27
N SER A 644 -1.51 4.32 24.63
CA SER A 644 -2.93 4.19 25.00
C SER A 644 -3.78 4.45 23.75
N ASP A 645 -5.07 4.12 23.83
CA ASP A 645 -6.06 4.48 22.80
C ASP A 645 -6.02 5.98 22.49
N ASN A 646 -6.19 6.80 23.53
CA ASN A 646 -6.27 8.24 23.37
C ASN A 646 -5.00 8.86 22.79
N ALA A 647 -3.83 8.43 23.24
CA ALA A 647 -2.57 8.99 22.77
C ALA A 647 -2.37 8.72 21.27
N PHE A 648 -2.62 7.50 20.82
CA PHE A 648 -2.44 7.13 19.41
C PHE A 648 -3.47 7.81 18.50
N LEU A 649 -4.74 7.76 18.87
CA LEU A 649 -5.83 8.34 18.08
C LEU A 649 -5.75 9.87 18.00
N THR A 650 -5.37 10.52 19.10
CA THR A 650 -5.13 11.98 19.10
C THR A 650 -3.98 12.35 18.17
N ALA A 651 -2.87 11.63 18.24
CA ALA A 651 -1.71 11.87 17.36
C ALA A 651 -2.08 11.66 15.87
N LEU A 652 -2.86 10.62 15.56
CA LEU A 652 -3.34 10.34 14.22
C LEU A 652 -4.24 11.47 13.69
N THR A 653 -5.19 11.94 14.53
CA THR A 653 -6.16 12.99 14.14
C THR A 653 -5.50 14.35 13.98
N GLN A 654 -4.51 14.67 14.80
CA GLN A 654 -3.82 15.96 14.79
C GLN A 654 -2.66 16.03 13.78
N SER A 655 -2.37 14.97 13.08
CA SER A 655 -1.33 14.92 12.05
C SER A 655 -1.69 15.80 10.83
N SER A 656 -0.67 16.38 10.19
CA SER A 656 -0.81 17.02 8.88
C SER A 656 -0.68 16.02 7.71
N ALA A 657 -0.13 14.83 7.96
CA ALA A 657 -0.09 13.73 7.00
C ALA A 657 -1.49 13.08 6.86
N ALA A 658 -1.70 12.32 5.81
CA ALA A 658 -2.96 11.60 5.55
C ALA A 658 -2.70 10.16 5.10
N GLY A 659 -3.69 9.29 5.27
CA GLY A 659 -3.71 7.93 4.77
C GLY A 659 -2.58 7.05 5.32
N THR A 660 -2.01 6.25 4.45
CA THR A 660 -0.95 5.30 4.82
C THR A 660 0.29 5.98 5.40
N ALA A 661 0.62 7.18 4.92
CA ALA A 661 1.74 7.95 5.46
C ALA A 661 1.49 8.39 6.91
N ASN A 662 0.26 8.79 7.23
CA ASN A 662 -0.11 9.14 8.60
C ASN A 662 -0.06 7.91 9.52
N LEU A 663 -0.73 6.82 9.14
CA LEU A 663 -0.78 5.61 9.97
C LEU A 663 0.62 5.03 10.20
N ALA A 664 1.47 4.98 9.17
CA ALA A 664 2.85 4.51 9.26
C ALA A 664 3.71 5.40 10.19
N ALA A 665 3.53 6.72 10.11
CA ALA A 665 4.25 7.67 10.97
C ALA A 665 3.88 7.49 12.46
N GLN A 666 2.58 7.30 12.76
CA GLN A 666 2.13 7.09 14.14
C GLN A 666 2.56 5.72 14.68
N ALA A 667 2.58 4.69 13.84
CA ALA A 667 3.07 3.37 14.22
C ALA A 667 4.61 3.31 14.30
N GLY A 668 5.34 4.25 13.69
CA GLY A 668 6.81 4.24 13.64
C GLY A 668 7.39 3.11 12.79
N VAL A 669 6.59 2.51 11.88
CA VAL A 669 7.01 1.41 11.00
C VAL A 669 6.45 1.60 9.58
N PRO A 670 7.12 1.05 8.55
CA PRO A 670 6.58 1.06 7.19
C PRO A 670 5.20 0.40 7.12
N ILE A 671 4.34 0.93 6.24
CA ILE A 671 2.97 0.42 6.09
C ILE A 671 2.92 -1.06 5.69
N ASP A 672 3.85 -1.53 4.86
CA ASP A 672 3.93 -2.94 4.47
C ASP A 672 4.16 -3.85 5.67
N ARG A 673 5.05 -3.44 6.60
CA ARG A 673 5.27 -4.17 7.84
C ARG A 673 4.01 -4.21 8.70
N LEU A 674 3.32 -3.08 8.81
CA LEU A 674 2.08 -2.98 9.58
C LEU A 674 1.00 -3.91 9.02
N ILE A 675 0.77 -3.87 7.71
CA ILE A 675 -0.22 -4.70 7.01
C ILE A 675 0.12 -6.20 7.17
N GLY A 676 1.39 -6.58 6.95
CA GLY A 676 1.79 -7.98 7.07
C GLY A 676 1.61 -8.54 8.49
N LEU A 677 1.99 -7.77 9.51
CA LEU A 677 1.83 -8.19 10.92
C LEU A 677 0.37 -8.21 11.35
N TRP A 678 -0.43 -7.21 10.95
CA TRP A 678 -1.87 -7.22 11.17
C TRP A 678 -2.54 -8.47 10.56
N GLY A 679 -2.16 -8.81 9.32
CA GLY A 679 -2.65 -10.02 8.67
C GLY A 679 -2.34 -11.28 9.49
N LEU A 680 -1.12 -11.44 9.96
CA LEU A 680 -0.76 -12.57 10.82
C LEU A 680 -1.52 -12.53 12.16
N ALA A 681 -1.64 -11.36 12.78
CA ALA A 681 -2.36 -11.20 14.04
C ALA A 681 -3.84 -11.60 13.95
N LEU A 682 -4.53 -11.23 12.86
CA LEU A 682 -5.93 -11.66 12.63
C LEU A 682 -6.10 -13.17 12.66
N TYR A 683 -5.10 -13.94 12.21
CA TYR A 683 -5.16 -15.41 12.18
C TYR A 683 -4.63 -16.05 13.45
N LEU A 684 -3.56 -15.50 14.03
CA LEU A 684 -2.75 -16.15 15.07
C LEU A 684 -3.10 -15.70 16.48
N ASP A 685 -3.77 -14.56 16.64
CA ASP A 685 -4.18 -14.07 17.96
C ASP A 685 -5.03 -15.12 18.66
N ASP A 686 -4.65 -15.44 19.92
CA ASP A 686 -5.27 -16.50 20.74
C ASP A 686 -5.41 -17.86 20.01
N SER A 687 -4.51 -18.16 19.05
CA SER A 687 -4.55 -19.43 18.30
C SER A 687 -4.27 -20.63 19.21
N PRO A 688 -5.10 -21.68 19.16
CA PRO A 688 -4.84 -22.89 19.93
C PRO A 688 -3.45 -23.48 19.60
N GLY A 689 -2.66 -23.79 20.62
CA GLY A 689 -1.32 -24.37 20.47
C GLY A 689 -0.19 -23.36 20.31
N LEU A 690 -0.47 -22.06 20.21
CA LEU A 690 0.53 -21.00 20.25
C LEU A 690 0.55 -20.34 21.64
N ALA A 691 1.32 -20.92 22.55
CA ALA A 691 1.28 -20.55 23.97
C ALA A 691 1.80 -19.14 24.29
N SER A 692 2.66 -18.60 23.45
CA SER A 692 3.30 -17.29 23.66
C SER A 692 3.58 -16.60 22.34
N PRO A 693 2.54 -16.05 21.67
CA PRO A 693 2.77 -15.26 20.48
C PRO A 693 3.60 -14.01 20.82
N SER A 694 4.46 -13.57 19.90
CA SER A 694 5.09 -12.27 20.06
C SER A 694 4.03 -11.17 19.97
N ALA A 695 4.32 -10.01 20.56
CA ALA A 695 3.44 -8.84 20.45
C ALA A 695 3.19 -8.41 19.00
N ASP A 696 4.04 -8.84 18.07
CA ASP A 696 3.89 -8.54 16.63
C ASP A 696 2.70 -9.25 15.96
N ILE A 697 2.18 -10.31 16.57
CA ILE A 697 1.10 -11.14 16.02
C ILE A 697 -0.06 -11.33 17.01
N SER A 698 -0.34 -10.31 17.82
CA SER A 698 -1.41 -10.29 18.83
C SER A 698 -2.29 -9.05 18.71
N ILE A 699 -3.57 -9.20 19.05
CA ILE A 699 -4.58 -8.14 19.18
C ILE A 699 -5.12 -8.14 20.63
N PRO A 700 -4.32 -7.73 21.61
CA PRO A 700 -4.61 -7.98 23.01
C PRO A 700 -5.80 -7.21 23.60
N THR A 701 -6.50 -6.35 22.84
CA THR A 701 -7.75 -5.72 23.30
C THR A 701 -8.94 -6.67 23.20
N TRP A 702 -9.03 -7.47 22.12
CA TRP A 702 -10.15 -8.35 21.85
C TRP A 702 -9.69 -9.77 21.58
N ASN A 703 -10.27 -10.76 22.28
CA ASN A 703 -10.10 -12.17 21.95
C ASN A 703 -11.08 -12.56 20.85
N LEU A 704 -10.67 -12.41 19.59
CA LEU A 704 -11.54 -12.68 18.43
C LEU A 704 -12.00 -14.14 18.39
N ARG A 705 -11.13 -15.08 18.71
CA ARG A 705 -11.50 -16.52 18.70
C ARG A 705 -12.56 -16.84 19.74
N SER A 706 -12.40 -16.33 20.97
CA SER A 706 -13.42 -16.47 22.02
C SER A 706 -14.74 -15.84 21.62
N ILE A 707 -14.71 -14.66 21.01
CA ILE A 707 -15.91 -13.94 20.57
C ILE A 707 -16.66 -14.72 19.51
N TYR A 708 -15.99 -15.14 18.44
CA TYR A 708 -16.65 -15.89 17.36
C TYR A 708 -17.12 -17.28 17.80
N ALA A 709 -16.35 -17.99 18.62
CA ALA A 709 -16.78 -19.25 19.20
C ALA A 709 -18.02 -19.08 20.08
N GLY A 710 -18.06 -18.01 20.89
CA GLY A 710 -19.21 -17.70 21.72
C GLY A 710 -20.45 -17.32 20.93
N LEU A 711 -20.32 -16.53 19.86
CA LEU A 711 -21.41 -16.19 18.94
C LEU A 711 -21.91 -17.43 18.19
N ASN A 712 -21.03 -18.30 17.73
CA ASN A 712 -21.38 -19.57 17.11
C ASN A 712 -22.18 -20.49 18.03
N ALA A 713 -21.85 -20.50 19.32
CA ALA A 713 -22.54 -21.32 20.32
C ALA A 713 -23.97 -20.84 20.67
N GLN A 714 -24.34 -19.60 20.28
CA GLN A 714 -25.64 -19.06 20.55
C GLN A 714 -26.67 -19.44 19.48
N ALA A 715 -27.79 -20.05 19.89
CA ALA A 715 -28.87 -20.45 18.96
C ALA A 715 -29.40 -19.29 18.11
N ALA A 716 -29.43 -18.07 18.67
CA ALA A 716 -29.89 -16.86 17.97
C ALA A 716 -28.90 -16.38 16.90
N TRP A 717 -27.64 -16.78 16.97
CA TRP A 717 -26.55 -16.24 16.14
C TRP A 717 -25.85 -17.25 15.25
N VAL A 718 -26.03 -18.56 15.49
CA VAL A 718 -25.33 -19.63 14.76
C VAL A 718 -25.53 -19.57 13.24
N SER A 719 -26.71 -19.15 12.79
CA SER A 719 -26.97 -18.96 11.36
C SER A 719 -26.12 -17.85 10.72
N ARG A 720 -25.75 -16.82 11.50
CA ARG A 720 -24.91 -15.72 11.05
C ARG A 720 -23.43 -16.02 11.25
N PHE A 721 -23.08 -16.77 12.29
CA PHE A 721 -21.72 -17.18 12.65
C PHE A 721 -21.61 -18.71 12.62
N PRO A 722 -21.59 -19.33 11.42
CA PRO A 722 -21.73 -20.79 11.28
C PRO A 722 -20.48 -21.57 11.74
N THR A 723 -19.37 -20.90 11.94
CA THR A 723 -18.10 -21.51 12.36
C THR A 723 -17.57 -20.83 13.63
N PRO A 724 -16.90 -21.59 14.53
CA PRO A 724 -16.32 -21.04 15.74
C PRO A 724 -15.25 -19.97 15.49
N PHE A 725 -14.56 -20.07 14.36
CA PHE A 725 -13.67 -19.01 13.88
C PHE A 725 -13.68 -18.99 12.35
N PRO A 726 -14.02 -17.85 11.70
CA PRO A 726 -14.30 -17.82 10.26
C PRO A 726 -13.06 -17.78 9.38
N LEU A 727 -11.90 -17.36 9.92
CA LEU A 727 -10.68 -17.22 9.14
C LEU A 727 -9.95 -18.56 9.08
N THR A 728 -9.66 -19.02 7.87
CA THR A 728 -8.98 -20.30 7.60
C THR A 728 -7.75 -20.09 6.74
N ALA A 729 -6.75 -20.95 6.92
CA ALA A 729 -5.58 -21.01 6.05
C ALA A 729 -5.65 -22.23 5.13
N THR A 730 -5.16 -22.09 3.91
CA THR A 730 -5.04 -23.20 2.97
C THR A 730 -3.80 -24.02 3.30
N PRO A 731 -3.92 -25.35 3.52
CA PRO A 731 -2.74 -26.20 3.70
C PRO A 731 -1.87 -26.20 2.43
N LEU A 732 -0.57 -25.95 2.58
CA LEU A 732 0.42 -26.03 1.51
C LEU A 732 1.32 -27.24 1.74
N THR A 733 1.22 -28.21 0.85
CA THR A 733 2.07 -29.41 0.86
C THR A 733 3.30 -29.17 0.02
N PHE A 734 4.49 -29.52 0.54
CA PHE A 734 5.74 -29.40 -0.23
C PHE A 734 5.72 -30.28 -1.48
N GLY A 735 6.21 -29.72 -2.60
CA GLY A 735 6.18 -30.35 -3.89
C GLY A 735 4.86 -30.17 -4.67
N ALA A 736 3.84 -29.58 -4.04
CA ALA A 736 2.58 -29.24 -4.67
C ALA A 736 2.45 -27.73 -4.87
N PHE A 737 1.72 -27.32 -5.90
CA PHE A 737 1.33 -25.91 -6.08
C PHE A 737 0.16 -25.58 -5.13
N SER A 738 0.18 -24.38 -4.56
CA SER A 738 -1.04 -23.85 -3.98
C SER A 738 -2.12 -23.71 -5.04
N PRO A 739 -3.38 -23.74 -4.68
CA PRO A 739 -4.43 -23.25 -5.55
C PRO A 739 -4.05 -21.83 -6.01
N ARG A 740 -4.12 -21.57 -7.30
CA ARG A 740 -3.92 -20.22 -7.83
C ARG A 740 -4.89 -19.27 -7.18
N LEU A 741 -4.40 -18.21 -6.55
CA LEU A 741 -5.24 -17.11 -6.10
C LEU A 741 -5.32 -16.05 -7.17
N LEU A 742 -6.53 -15.70 -7.56
CA LEU A 742 -6.83 -14.63 -8.49
C LEU A 742 -7.47 -13.46 -7.75
N GLY A 743 -6.99 -12.25 -8.03
CA GLY A 743 -7.62 -11.03 -7.56
C GLY A 743 -7.37 -10.69 -6.09
N LEU A 744 -6.17 -10.92 -5.55
CA LEU A 744 -5.77 -10.39 -4.26
C LEU A 744 -5.81 -8.86 -4.30
N ARG A 745 -6.66 -8.24 -3.50
CA ARG A 745 -6.82 -6.78 -3.44
C ARG A 745 -5.68 -6.10 -2.68
N GLY A 746 -5.44 -4.82 -2.98
CA GLY A 746 -4.48 -4.00 -2.23
C GLY A 746 -4.77 -4.02 -0.73
N GLY A 747 -3.77 -4.29 0.10
CA GLY A 747 -3.89 -4.43 1.55
C GLY A 747 -4.62 -5.68 2.04
N ALA A 748 -5.08 -6.56 1.14
CA ALA A 748 -5.74 -7.82 1.48
C ALA A 748 -4.73 -8.97 1.65
N HIS A 749 -5.19 -10.11 2.22
CA HIS A 749 -4.35 -11.25 2.60
C HIS A 749 -4.88 -12.57 2.07
N ALA A 750 -3.98 -13.51 1.79
CA ALA A 750 -4.29 -14.92 1.59
C ALA A 750 -3.44 -15.74 2.55
N TYR A 751 -4.05 -16.73 3.22
CA TYR A 751 -3.40 -17.48 4.29
C TYR A 751 -3.08 -18.90 3.88
N PHE A 752 -1.87 -19.33 4.25
CA PHE A 752 -1.38 -20.68 4.01
C PHE A 752 -0.78 -21.23 5.29
N GLU A 753 -1.00 -22.50 5.52
CA GLU A 753 -0.37 -23.25 6.61
C GLU A 753 0.60 -24.27 6.05
N ILE A 754 1.84 -24.24 6.53
CA ILE A 754 2.91 -25.07 6.04
C ILE A 754 3.39 -25.96 7.19
N SER A 755 3.36 -27.27 6.95
CA SER A 755 3.97 -28.24 7.88
C SER A 755 5.37 -28.61 7.36
N GLY A 756 6.36 -28.40 8.21
CA GLY A 756 7.76 -28.68 7.90
C GLY A 756 8.08 -30.15 7.87
N VAL A 757 9.05 -30.54 7.05
CA VAL A 757 9.66 -31.88 7.05
C VAL A 757 10.90 -31.82 7.94
N PRO A 758 11.01 -32.65 8.98
CA PRO A 758 12.18 -32.65 9.89
C PRO A 758 13.50 -32.82 9.15
N GLY A 759 14.48 -31.96 9.45
CA GLY A 759 15.81 -32.02 8.87
C GLY A 759 15.95 -31.59 7.42
N ALA A 760 14.87 -31.14 6.78
CA ALA A 760 14.92 -30.64 5.40
C ALA A 760 14.85 -29.13 5.36
N THR A 761 15.63 -28.51 4.48
CA THR A 761 15.48 -27.11 4.09
C THR A 761 14.28 -26.98 3.17
N GLN A 762 13.44 -26.02 3.45
CA GLN A 762 12.19 -25.78 2.72
C GLN A 762 12.25 -24.43 2.03
N LEU A 763 11.94 -24.44 0.75
CA LEU A 763 11.85 -23.21 -0.03
C LEU A 763 10.39 -22.82 -0.23
N LEU A 764 10.08 -21.55 0.06
CA LEU A 764 8.81 -20.92 -0.21
C LEU A 764 9.00 -19.96 -1.37
N ASN A 765 8.35 -20.24 -2.49
CA ASN A 765 8.47 -19.48 -3.73
C ASN A 765 7.15 -18.79 -4.06
N LEU A 766 7.15 -17.45 -4.05
CA LEU A 766 6.04 -16.60 -4.47
C LEU A 766 6.32 -16.08 -5.88
N ARG A 767 5.39 -16.24 -6.80
CA ARG A 767 5.60 -15.85 -8.20
C ARG A 767 4.32 -15.39 -8.91
N SER A 768 4.51 -14.74 -10.06
CA SER A 768 3.42 -14.42 -10.97
C SER A 768 2.73 -15.69 -11.50
N THR A 769 1.42 -15.60 -11.72
CA THR A 769 0.65 -16.66 -12.40
C THR A 769 0.98 -16.78 -13.89
N THR A 770 1.61 -15.77 -14.48
CA THR A 770 2.04 -15.78 -15.87
C THR A 770 3.44 -16.42 -15.95
N ALA A 771 3.55 -17.52 -16.66
CA ALA A 771 4.83 -18.20 -16.86
C ALA A 771 5.87 -17.23 -17.46
N GLY A 772 7.04 -17.15 -16.83
CA GLY A 772 8.12 -16.27 -17.27
C GLY A 772 7.96 -14.79 -16.89
N ALA A 773 6.85 -14.38 -16.26
CA ALA A 773 6.71 -13.02 -15.75
C ALA A 773 7.42 -12.86 -14.39
N ALA A 774 7.94 -11.65 -14.14
CA ALA A 774 8.48 -11.29 -12.83
C ALA A 774 7.38 -11.34 -11.76
N THR A 775 7.78 -11.58 -10.52
CA THR A 775 6.85 -11.45 -9.38
C THR A 775 6.31 -10.02 -9.32
N PRO A 776 4.98 -9.82 -9.16
CA PRO A 776 4.44 -8.49 -9.00
C PRO A 776 5.11 -7.74 -7.84
N THR A 777 5.56 -6.51 -8.10
CA THR A 777 6.29 -5.69 -7.13
C THR A 777 5.46 -5.32 -5.89
N THR A 778 4.14 -5.48 -5.96
CA THR A 778 3.21 -5.25 -4.85
C THR A 778 3.02 -6.48 -3.94
N LEU A 779 3.55 -7.65 -4.28
CA LEU A 779 3.41 -8.83 -3.43
C LEU A 779 4.44 -8.86 -2.31
N ARG A 780 3.96 -9.20 -1.11
CA ARG A 780 4.76 -9.39 0.10
C ARG A 780 4.34 -10.66 0.82
N ILE A 781 5.23 -11.14 1.65
CA ILE A 781 4.96 -12.30 2.53
C ILE A 781 5.21 -11.91 3.98
N ALA A 782 4.28 -12.29 4.84
CA ALA A 782 4.48 -12.34 6.27
C ALA A 782 4.50 -13.80 6.72
N ILE A 783 5.50 -14.20 7.48
CA ILE A 783 5.72 -15.59 7.90
C ILE A 783 5.82 -15.62 9.42
N ALA A 784 5.06 -16.50 10.06
CA ALA A 784 5.19 -16.79 11.50
C ALA A 784 5.44 -18.27 11.73
N ARG A 785 6.34 -18.61 12.67
CA ARG A 785 6.50 -19.97 13.14
C ARG A 785 5.54 -20.23 14.30
N VAL A 786 4.71 -21.28 14.19
CA VAL A 786 3.68 -21.60 15.19
C VAL A 786 3.98 -22.90 15.97
N GLN A 787 4.94 -23.70 15.47
CA GLN A 787 5.41 -24.93 16.13
C GLN A 787 6.87 -25.21 15.79
#